data_ee1a5ad0c6dc2642399bd9e46de1c1c0
#
_entry.id   ee1a5ad0c6dc2642399bd9e46de1c1c0
#
_cell.length_a   1.000
_cell.length_b   1.000
_cell.length_c   1.000
_cell.angle_alpha   90.00
_cell.angle_beta   90.00
_cell.angle_gamma   90.00
#
_symmetry.space_group_name_H-M   'P 1'
#
loop_
_entity.id
_entity.type
_entity.pdbx_description
1 polymer ?
#
loop_
_entity_poly.entity_id
_entity_poly.type
_entity_poly.pdbx_seq_one_letter_code
_entity_poly.pdbx_strand_id
1 'polypeptide(L)'
;MNLKNLLPAAASLLIISCNDNTKGVTTETTFKWPEGVAAPTTEKKPHEMVAHGDVRVDNYYWMNDFFKKGPDSTKVVDYLKAENAYVDTMMSAAKGFRKNLYDELKGRIKEKDESVPYKDNGYWYYTRVEEGKNYAVYCRKKETLDAPEEIIHNANQVGEGKPYYSVAGLEVSDNNEMVAIGEDEVSRRLYKLRFKNLKTGEYSPETISNTEGGSYAWAADNKTVFYIIKDLTTLLGFQVWRHEVGTDPKNDVKVYEEKDNRHYIGVGRTKSKKYVIITSELSEQQSEHRFLDASDPKGEFKVFHPRTMGLVYDIDHYNDKFYVRTNLDATNFRLMETPLDKTSKEYWKEVIPNRKDVYLAGFTLFKDHMVVSELKEGLMNLRVIDQKDKSEHYLQFDEPAYLSSVGVNADFNTTTLRFNYQSMVTPGSVYDYNMDTKTKELKKQNEVVGGYDKSDYVTERAFATSRDGKRVPVSIVYKKGTQKDGSHPLLLYAYGSYGSTSYATFNSNRLSLLNRGFVYVLAHIRGGQEMGREWYDDGKMMNKKNTFNDFIDCAEFLIREKYTSKGHVYAMGGSAGGLLMGAVTNMRPDLWNGVVAQVPYVDVITTMSDPGIPLTTGEYLEWGNPANKEEYFYMKSYSPYDNVEAKAYPNILITTGLHDSQVQYFEPAKWVAKMREMKTDKNIILFKTNMEAGHGGASGRFKALEDVALIYAFLFSLEGITS
;
A
#
# COMPACT_ATOMS: atom_id res chain seq x y z
N MET A 1 22.80 -29.56 -77.99
CA MET A 1 22.91 -29.10 -79.42
C MET A 1 22.28 -27.72 -79.49
N ASN A 2 23.16 -26.73 -79.62
CA ASN A 2 23.15 -25.60 -80.57
C ASN A 2 21.87 -24.75 -80.58
N LEU A 3 21.99 -23.57 -80.24
CA LEU A 3 22.67 -22.32 -80.65
C LEU A 3 21.71 -21.35 -81.32
N LYS A 4 21.76 -20.15 -80.80
CA LYS A 4 21.90 -18.84 -81.51
C LYS A 4 20.63 -18.01 -81.81
N ASN A 5 20.63 -16.84 -81.16
CA ASN A 5 20.63 -15.47 -81.73
C ASN A 5 19.38 -14.99 -82.49
N LEU A 6 18.77 -13.85 -82.16
CA LEU A 6 19.20 -12.47 -82.42
C LEU A 6 18.10 -11.49 -81.98
N LEU A 7 18.53 -10.39 -81.36
CA LEU A 7 17.85 -9.10 -81.22
C LEU A 7 17.69 -8.41 -82.61
N PRO A 8 17.03 -7.23 -82.73
CA PRO A 8 16.20 -6.37 -81.88
C PRO A 8 14.99 -5.77 -82.64
N ALA A 9 14.11 -5.10 -81.91
CA ALA A 9 13.58 -3.78 -82.35
C ALA A 9 12.70 -3.11 -81.27
N ALA A 10 13.02 -1.89 -81.12
CA ALA A 10 12.38 -0.94 -80.21
C ALA A 10 11.01 -0.43 -80.68
N ALA A 11 10.12 -0.12 -79.80
CA ALA A 11 9.17 1.00 -79.89
C ALA A 11 8.46 1.27 -78.52
N SER A 12 8.90 2.30 -77.87
CA SER A 12 8.21 3.49 -77.38
C SER A 12 6.95 3.36 -76.56
N LEU A 13 7.08 3.67 -75.26
CA LEU A 13 6.32 4.61 -74.41
C LEU A 13 4.80 4.58 -74.40
N LEU A 14 4.30 4.26 -73.22
CA LEU A 14 3.35 5.16 -72.51
C LEU A 14 3.47 4.91 -71.03
N ILE A 15 4.06 5.87 -70.29
CA ILE A 15 4.15 5.96 -68.86
C ILE A 15 2.80 6.50 -68.37
N ILE A 16 2.02 5.69 -67.66
CA ILE A 16 0.96 6.18 -66.79
C ILE A 16 1.51 6.09 -65.39
N SER A 17 1.92 7.23 -64.89
CA SER A 17 2.32 7.49 -63.51
C SER A 17 1.08 7.45 -62.63
N CYS A 18 0.86 6.39 -61.87
CA CYS A 18 0.02 6.43 -60.71
C CYS A 18 0.89 6.85 -59.51
N ASN A 19 0.79 8.10 -59.16
CA ASN A 19 1.36 8.67 -57.95
C ASN A 19 0.50 8.21 -56.76
N ASP A 20 0.84 7.13 -56.11
CA ASP A 20 0.41 6.83 -54.78
C ASP A 20 1.34 7.54 -53.75
N ASN A 21 1.09 8.83 -53.59
CA ASN A 21 1.60 9.61 -52.47
C ASN A 21 0.72 9.41 -51.24
N THR A 22 0.83 8.27 -50.57
CA THR A 22 0.50 8.16 -49.16
C THR A 22 1.80 8.17 -48.36
N LYS A 23 2.47 9.31 -48.36
CA LYS A 23 3.28 9.68 -47.21
C LYS A 23 2.34 10.02 -46.09
N GLY A 24 2.06 9.05 -45.23
CA GLY A 24 1.62 9.34 -43.89
C GLY A 24 2.66 10.23 -43.25
N VAL A 25 2.37 11.51 -43.16
CA VAL A 25 3.06 12.44 -42.28
C VAL A 25 2.70 12.04 -40.90
N THR A 26 3.45 11.13 -40.28
CA THR A 26 3.53 11.06 -38.82
C THR A 26 4.24 12.34 -38.40
N THR A 27 3.47 13.38 -38.15
CA THR A 27 3.94 14.46 -37.29
C THR A 27 4.20 13.83 -35.95
N GLU A 28 5.45 13.50 -35.64
CA GLU A 28 5.90 13.35 -34.26
C GLU A 28 5.61 14.67 -33.56
N THR A 29 4.44 14.77 -32.93
CA THR A 29 4.10 15.87 -32.05
C THR A 29 4.87 15.65 -30.77
N THR A 30 6.13 16.09 -30.72
CA THR A 30 6.90 16.15 -29.49
C THR A 30 6.11 17.00 -28.50
N PHE A 31 5.85 16.47 -27.33
CA PHE A 31 5.17 17.20 -26.26
C PHE A 31 5.97 18.48 -25.93
N LYS A 32 5.30 19.64 -25.95
CA LYS A 32 5.92 20.91 -25.62
C LYS A 32 5.31 21.44 -24.33
N TRP A 33 6.14 21.60 -23.33
CA TRP A 33 5.75 22.25 -22.10
C TRP A 33 5.42 23.74 -22.37
N PRO A 34 4.37 24.29 -21.73
CA PRO A 34 4.06 25.73 -21.84
C PRO A 34 5.25 26.58 -21.40
N GLU A 35 5.62 27.55 -22.23
CA GLU A 35 6.72 28.47 -21.95
C GLU A 35 6.20 29.73 -21.24
N GLY A 36 7.06 30.39 -20.44
CA GLY A 36 6.75 31.62 -19.77
C GLY A 36 5.76 31.54 -18.60
N VAL A 37 5.38 30.32 -18.20
CA VAL A 37 4.52 30.10 -17.03
C VAL A 37 5.37 30.13 -15.76
N ALA A 38 5.16 31.14 -14.92
CA ALA A 38 5.86 31.25 -13.64
C ALA A 38 5.26 30.25 -12.62
N ALA A 39 6.13 29.46 -11.97
CA ALA A 39 5.74 28.63 -10.86
C ALA A 39 5.30 29.49 -9.64
N PRO A 40 4.35 29.02 -8.83
CA PRO A 40 3.98 29.70 -7.60
C PRO A 40 5.18 29.90 -6.69
N THR A 41 5.25 31.08 -6.10
CA THR A 41 6.22 31.42 -5.05
C THR A 41 5.47 31.74 -3.76
N THR A 42 6.15 31.60 -2.64
CA THR A 42 5.56 31.89 -1.34
C THR A 42 6.54 32.66 -0.46
N GLU A 43 6.00 33.35 0.55
CA GLU A 43 6.81 34.19 1.45
C GLU A 43 7.71 33.31 2.34
N LYS A 44 8.87 33.88 2.69
CA LYS A 44 9.78 33.30 3.66
C LYS A 44 9.53 33.90 5.04
N LYS A 45 9.27 33.08 6.02
CA LYS A 45 9.19 33.45 7.44
C LYS A 45 10.19 32.59 8.22
N PRO A 46 11.44 33.05 8.39
CA PRO A 46 12.45 32.25 9.07
C PRO A 46 11.99 31.81 10.45
N HIS A 47 12.05 30.51 10.70
CA HIS A 47 11.78 29.89 11.98
C HIS A 47 13.02 29.10 12.39
N GLU A 48 13.63 29.51 13.50
CA GLU A 48 14.81 28.85 14.04
C GLU A 48 14.41 27.70 14.97
N MET A 49 15.04 26.54 14.78
CA MET A 49 14.92 25.37 15.62
C MET A 49 16.32 24.93 16.05
N VAL A 50 16.53 24.79 17.34
CA VAL A 50 17.84 24.44 17.90
C VAL A 50 17.76 23.09 18.57
N ALA A 51 18.60 22.15 18.16
CA ALA A 51 18.75 20.84 18.79
C ALA A 51 20.22 20.41 18.79
N HIS A 52 20.73 19.95 19.92
CA HIS A 52 22.10 19.45 20.07
C HIS A 52 23.21 20.42 19.62
N GLY A 53 22.96 21.73 19.70
CA GLY A 53 23.88 22.78 19.22
C GLY A 53 23.81 23.04 17.70
N ASP A 54 22.96 22.34 16.98
CA ASP A 54 22.65 22.57 15.57
C ASP A 54 21.48 23.55 15.45
N VAL A 55 21.62 24.56 14.58
CA VAL A 55 20.61 25.56 14.29
C VAL A 55 20.02 25.30 12.90
N ARG A 56 18.76 24.87 12.84
CA ARG A 56 17.99 24.76 11.59
C ARG A 56 17.14 25.99 11.39
N VAL A 57 17.21 26.58 10.21
CA VAL A 57 16.31 27.68 9.81
C VAL A 57 15.34 27.15 8.75
N ASP A 58 14.07 27.15 9.07
CA ASP A 58 12.99 26.74 8.17
C ASP A 58 12.18 27.97 7.75
N ASN A 59 12.37 28.40 6.50
CA ASN A 59 11.68 29.57 5.95
C ASN A 59 10.18 29.34 5.68
N TYR A 60 9.75 28.09 5.69
CA TYR A 60 8.41 27.66 5.29
C TYR A 60 7.65 26.94 6.42
N TYR A 61 8.16 26.98 7.65
CA TYR A 61 7.55 26.34 8.82
C TYR A 61 6.08 26.79 9.04
N TRP A 62 5.74 28.01 8.72
CA TRP A 62 4.39 28.56 8.80
C TRP A 62 3.34 27.78 8.00
N MET A 63 3.73 26.96 7.01
CA MET A 63 2.81 26.10 6.27
C MET A 63 2.16 25.01 7.13
N ASN A 64 2.60 24.80 8.37
CA ASN A 64 1.95 23.91 9.35
C ASN A 64 0.58 24.41 9.82
N ASP A 65 0.22 25.64 9.56
CA ASP A 65 -0.85 26.35 10.25
C ASP A 65 -2.25 25.80 10.00
N PHE A 66 -2.51 25.11 8.88
CA PHE A 66 -3.88 24.71 8.53
C PHE A 66 -4.55 23.87 9.62
N PHE A 67 -3.92 22.77 10.07
CA PHE A 67 -4.48 21.93 11.15
C PHE A 67 -4.31 22.55 12.54
N LYS A 68 -3.29 23.37 12.73
CA LYS A 68 -3.08 24.12 13.98
C LYS A 68 -4.04 25.32 14.10
N LYS A 69 -4.84 25.60 13.04
CA LYS A 69 -5.72 26.78 12.95
C LYS A 69 -4.98 28.07 13.22
N GLY A 70 -3.72 28.14 12.80
CA GLY A 70 -2.86 29.30 12.91
C GLY A 70 -3.25 30.44 11.97
N PRO A 71 -2.63 31.61 12.13
CA PRO A 71 -2.98 32.84 11.38
C PRO A 71 -2.76 32.72 9.87
N ASP A 72 -1.89 31.80 9.43
CA ASP A 72 -1.56 31.63 8.01
C ASP A 72 -2.39 30.54 7.31
N SER A 73 -3.39 29.93 7.98
CA SER A 73 -4.21 28.84 7.43
C SER A 73 -4.81 29.15 6.06
N THR A 74 -5.33 30.37 5.85
CA THR A 74 -5.88 30.81 4.55
C THR A 74 -4.79 30.88 3.49
N LYS A 75 -3.63 31.45 3.81
CA LYS A 75 -2.48 31.54 2.88
C LYS A 75 -1.97 30.18 2.46
N VAL A 76 -1.96 29.20 3.38
CA VAL A 76 -1.62 27.80 3.07
C VAL A 76 -2.57 27.27 2.00
N VAL A 77 -3.88 27.38 2.22
CA VAL A 77 -4.89 26.91 1.25
C VAL A 77 -4.77 27.60 -0.09
N ASP A 78 -4.54 28.90 -0.10
CA ASP A 78 -4.36 29.69 -1.33
C ASP A 78 -3.10 29.28 -2.10
N TYR A 79 -1.99 29.01 -1.39
CA TYR A 79 -0.77 28.49 -2.00
C TYR A 79 -1.00 27.12 -2.64
N LEU A 80 -1.65 26.19 -1.94
CA LEU A 80 -1.95 24.86 -2.47
C LEU A 80 -2.86 24.90 -3.71
N LYS A 81 -3.84 25.83 -3.72
CA LYS A 81 -4.70 26.07 -4.89
C LYS A 81 -3.92 26.66 -6.06
N ALA A 82 -2.99 27.59 -5.80
CA ALA A 82 -2.12 28.15 -6.83
C ALA A 82 -1.22 27.06 -7.45
N GLU A 83 -0.68 26.16 -6.63
CA GLU A 83 0.08 24.99 -7.12
C GLU A 83 -0.78 24.08 -8.01
N ASN A 84 -2.02 23.79 -7.61
CA ASN A 84 -2.95 23.02 -8.43
C ASN A 84 -3.22 23.70 -9.80
N ALA A 85 -3.43 25.01 -9.80
CA ALA A 85 -3.63 25.78 -11.03
C ALA A 85 -2.37 25.78 -11.93
N TYR A 86 -1.19 25.84 -11.32
CA TYR A 86 0.08 25.71 -12.04
C TYR A 86 0.22 24.35 -12.71
N VAL A 87 -0.09 23.24 -11.99
CA VAL A 87 -0.10 21.89 -12.58
C VAL A 87 -1.06 21.82 -13.76
N ASP A 88 -2.29 22.33 -13.60
CA ASP A 88 -3.31 22.28 -14.66
C ASP A 88 -2.87 23.12 -15.90
N THR A 89 -2.15 24.22 -15.69
CA THR A 89 -1.58 25.04 -16.77
C THR A 89 -0.43 24.32 -17.47
N MET A 90 0.53 23.81 -16.71
CA MET A 90 1.70 23.10 -17.26
C MET A 90 1.32 21.84 -18.00
N MET A 91 0.31 21.11 -17.53
CA MET A 91 -0.21 19.89 -18.15
C MET A 91 -1.31 20.16 -19.19
N SER A 92 -1.57 21.43 -19.55
CA SER A 92 -2.67 21.79 -20.45
C SER A 92 -2.55 21.16 -21.85
N ALA A 93 -1.34 21.08 -22.41
CA ALA A 93 -1.07 20.41 -23.68
C ALA A 93 -1.35 18.90 -23.65
N ALA A 94 -1.23 18.27 -22.48
CA ALA A 94 -1.55 16.85 -22.25
C ALA A 94 -3.02 16.62 -21.86
N LYS A 95 -3.88 17.64 -21.74
CA LYS A 95 -5.24 17.51 -21.23
C LYS A 95 -6.07 16.47 -22.00
N GLY A 96 -6.01 16.49 -23.31
CA GLY A 96 -6.71 15.51 -24.17
C GLY A 96 -6.15 14.09 -23.98
N PHE A 97 -4.84 13.96 -23.98
CA PHE A 97 -4.17 12.69 -23.74
C PHE A 97 -4.46 12.12 -22.33
N ARG A 98 -4.40 12.97 -21.29
CA ARG A 98 -4.77 12.58 -19.92
C ARG A 98 -6.21 12.06 -19.84
N LYS A 99 -7.16 12.72 -20.57
CA LYS A 99 -8.54 12.22 -20.64
C LYS A 99 -8.60 10.85 -21.30
N ASN A 100 -7.91 10.65 -22.42
CA ASN A 100 -7.86 9.36 -23.12
C ASN A 100 -7.25 8.27 -22.22
N LEU A 101 -6.18 8.59 -21.47
CA LEU A 101 -5.60 7.68 -20.47
C LEU A 101 -6.62 7.30 -19.40
N TYR A 102 -7.36 8.27 -18.86
CA TYR A 102 -8.40 7.98 -17.88
C TYR A 102 -9.47 7.05 -18.45
N ASP A 103 -9.94 7.32 -19.67
CA ASP A 103 -10.95 6.49 -20.34
C ASP A 103 -10.39 5.07 -20.62
N GLU A 104 -9.12 4.95 -21.00
CA GLU A 104 -8.40 3.69 -21.19
C GLU A 104 -8.28 2.89 -19.89
N LEU A 105 -7.87 3.55 -18.79
CA LEU A 105 -7.75 2.93 -17.46
C LEU A 105 -9.11 2.45 -16.96
N LYS A 106 -10.15 3.30 -17.07
CA LYS A 106 -11.50 2.97 -16.69
C LYS A 106 -12.07 1.84 -17.55
N GLY A 107 -11.82 1.87 -18.85
CA GLY A 107 -12.30 0.87 -19.81
C GLY A 107 -11.80 -0.56 -19.55
N ARG A 108 -10.72 -0.73 -18.76
CA ARG A 108 -10.24 -2.05 -18.36
C ARG A 108 -10.95 -2.62 -17.13
N ILE A 109 -11.75 -1.81 -16.44
CA ILE A 109 -12.44 -2.23 -15.22
C ILE A 109 -13.79 -2.86 -15.60
N LYS A 110 -14.04 -4.06 -15.09
CA LYS A 110 -15.37 -4.67 -15.10
C LYS A 110 -16.26 -3.90 -14.14
N GLU A 111 -17.15 -3.06 -14.69
CA GLU A 111 -17.94 -2.14 -13.86
C GLU A 111 -18.98 -2.85 -13.00
N LYS A 112 -19.58 -3.95 -13.51
CA LYS A 112 -20.48 -4.81 -12.74
C LYS A 112 -19.79 -6.13 -12.44
N ASP A 113 -19.48 -6.35 -11.18
CA ASP A 113 -18.75 -7.53 -10.73
C ASP A 113 -19.06 -7.88 -9.28
N GLU A 114 -18.73 -9.10 -8.88
CA GLU A 114 -18.87 -9.56 -7.49
C GLU A 114 -17.66 -10.37 -7.02
N SER A 115 -17.39 -10.37 -5.73
CA SER A 115 -16.34 -11.20 -5.13
C SER A 115 -16.79 -12.67 -5.06
N VAL A 116 -15.83 -13.59 -4.93
CA VAL A 116 -16.16 -14.99 -4.65
C VAL A 116 -16.79 -15.08 -3.26
N PRO A 117 -18.03 -15.63 -3.11
CA PRO A 117 -18.64 -15.75 -1.80
C PRO A 117 -17.85 -16.68 -0.88
N TYR A 118 -17.75 -16.33 0.40
CA TYR A 118 -17.21 -17.18 1.45
C TYR A 118 -18.27 -17.48 2.49
N LYS A 119 -18.21 -18.68 3.10
CA LYS A 119 -19.17 -19.11 4.11
C LYS A 119 -18.64 -18.80 5.52
N ASP A 120 -19.45 -18.11 6.31
CA ASP A 120 -19.25 -17.95 7.74
C ASP A 120 -20.60 -17.99 8.45
N ASN A 121 -20.67 -18.75 9.55
CA ASN A 121 -21.79 -18.80 10.49
C ASN A 121 -23.17 -18.92 9.80
N GLY A 122 -23.30 -19.85 8.84
CA GLY A 122 -24.55 -20.13 8.14
C GLY A 122 -24.92 -19.16 7.01
N TYR A 123 -24.08 -18.18 6.71
CA TYR A 123 -24.27 -17.25 5.61
C TYR A 123 -23.10 -17.28 4.62
N TRP A 124 -23.42 -16.94 3.36
CA TRP A 124 -22.45 -16.68 2.30
C TRP A 124 -22.29 -15.16 2.13
N TYR A 125 -21.12 -14.65 2.46
CA TYR A 125 -20.77 -13.24 2.40
C TYR A 125 -20.03 -12.91 1.11
N TYR A 126 -20.38 -11.79 0.48
CA TYR A 126 -19.72 -11.28 -0.71
C TYR A 126 -19.93 -9.78 -0.86
N THR A 127 -19.11 -9.18 -1.70
CA THR A 127 -19.29 -7.80 -2.14
C THR A 127 -19.61 -7.79 -3.62
N ARG A 128 -20.42 -6.85 -4.06
CA ARG A 128 -20.64 -6.57 -5.47
C ARG A 128 -20.49 -5.10 -5.76
N VAL A 129 -20.14 -4.78 -7.01
CA VAL A 129 -20.07 -3.42 -7.54
C VAL A 129 -21.06 -3.26 -8.67
N GLU A 130 -21.65 -2.07 -8.78
CA GLU A 130 -22.65 -1.74 -9.76
C GLU A 130 -22.06 -0.85 -10.85
N GLU A 131 -22.62 -0.94 -12.06
CA GLU A 131 -22.20 -0.13 -13.19
C GLU A 131 -22.31 1.37 -12.86
N GLY A 132 -21.28 2.14 -13.19
CA GLY A 132 -21.19 3.58 -12.93
C GLY A 132 -21.03 3.98 -11.46
N LYS A 133 -21.06 3.03 -10.52
CA LYS A 133 -20.96 3.32 -9.09
C LYS A 133 -19.51 3.19 -8.57
N ASN A 134 -19.17 4.01 -7.59
CA ASN A 134 -17.82 4.12 -7.04
C ASN A 134 -17.53 3.14 -5.90
N TYR A 135 -18.54 2.72 -5.15
CA TYR A 135 -18.36 1.95 -3.92
C TYR A 135 -18.99 0.56 -4.02
N ALA A 136 -18.59 -0.32 -3.12
CA ALA A 136 -19.14 -1.66 -3.02
C ALA A 136 -20.51 -1.68 -2.30
N VAL A 137 -21.29 -2.70 -2.62
CA VAL A 137 -22.45 -3.14 -1.86
C VAL A 137 -22.04 -4.43 -1.13
N TYR A 138 -22.16 -4.45 0.19
CA TYR A 138 -21.86 -5.59 1.03
C TYR A 138 -23.09 -6.43 1.21
N CYS A 139 -23.00 -7.70 0.85
CA CYS A 139 -24.16 -8.60 0.74
C CYS A 139 -23.90 -9.92 1.45
N ARG A 140 -25.00 -10.61 1.76
CA ARG A 140 -24.96 -11.99 2.23
C ARG A 140 -26.18 -12.80 1.75
N LYS A 141 -26.09 -14.13 1.78
CA LYS A 141 -27.18 -15.05 1.50
C LYS A 141 -27.20 -16.16 2.56
N LYS A 142 -28.39 -16.52 3.03
CA LYS A 142 -28.56 -17.50 4.08
C LYS A 142 -28.40 -18.91 3.57
N GLU A 143 -27.56 -19.72 4.18
CA GLU A 143 -27.35 -21.16 3.96
C GLU A 143 -26.93 -21.58 2.55
N THR A 144 -27.59 -21.09 1.50
CA THR A 144 -27.32 -21.45 0.10
C THR A 144 -27.07 -20.23 -0.75
N LEU A 145 -26.33 -20.40 -1.87
CA LEU A 145 -26.06 -19.32 -2.83
C LEU A 145 -27.33 -18.94 -3.66
N ASP A 146 -28.35 -19.78 -3.66
CA ASP A 146 -29.64 -19.52 -4.33
C ASP A 146 -30.62 -18.75 -3.43
N ALA A 147 -30.30 -18.58 -2.14
CA ALA A 147 -31.12 -17.80 -1.23
C ALA A 147 -31.20 -16.33 -1.65
N PRO A 148 -32.30 -15.63 -1.27
CA PRO A 148 -32.41 -14.19 -1.51
C PRO A 148 -31.23 -13.41 -0.95
N GLU A 149 -30.79 -12.38 -1.69
CA GLU A 149 -29.74 -11.45 -1.25
C GLU A 149 -30.24 -10.59 -0.10
N GLU A 150 -29.45 -10.49 0.94
CA GLU A 150 -29.59 -9.53 2.03
C GLU A 150 -28.46 -8.49 1.92
N ILE A 151 -28.82 -7.20 1.84
CA ILE A 151 -27.85 -6.10 1.81
C ILE A 151 -27.48 -5.72 3.23
N ILE A 152 -26.24 -5.98 3.60
CA ILE A 152 -25.66 -5.56 4.89
C ILE A 152 -25.45 -4.04 4.88
N HIS A 153 -24.75 -3.54 3.86
CA HIS A 153 -24.43 -2.11 3.73
C HIS A 153 -24.27 -1.72 2.26
N ASN A 154 -24.90 -0.64 1.85
CA ASN A 154 -24.72 -0.06 0.51
C ASN A 154 -23.94 1.24 0.61
N ALA A 155 -22.61 1.16 0.38
CA ALA A 155 -21.72 2.29 0.48
C ALA A 155 -22.00 3.38 -0.57
N ASN A 156 -22.66 3.07 -1.68
CA ASN A 156 -23.07 4.07 -2.67
C ASN A 156 -24.22 4.95 -2.16
N GLN A 157 -25.18 4.36 -1.42
CA GLN A 157 -26.30 5.12 -0.85
C GLN A 157 -25.82 6.04 0.28
N VAL A 158 -24.98 5.52 1.17
CA VAL A 158 -24.50 6.28 2.34
C VAL A 158 -23.46 7.33 1.95
N GLY A 159 -22.63 7.04 0.95
CA GLY A 159 -21.60 7.95 0.43
C GLY A 159 -22.10 8.98 -0.58
N GLU A 160 -23.40 8.94 -0.95
CA GLU A 160 -23.96 9.86 -1.94
C GLU A 160 -23.82 11.33 -1.49
N GLY A 161 -23.32 12.18 -2.38
CA GLY A 161 -23.13 13.62 -2.11
C GLY A 161 -21.96 13.96 -1.17
N LYS A 162 -21.25 12.97 -0.63
CA LYS A 162 -20.08 13.23 0.22
C LYS A 162 -18.81 13.38 -0.64
N PRO A 163 -17.97 14.35 -0.33
CA PRO A 163 -16.70 14.54 -1.05
C PRO A 163 -15.73 13.35 -0.84
N TYR A 164 -15.79 12.73 0.32
CA TYR A 164 -15.05 11.51 0.69
C TYR A 164 -15.95 10.55 1.48
N TYR A 165 -15.83 9.26 1.22
CA TYR A 165 -16.49 8.21 2.01
C TYR A 165 -15.68 6.92 1.97
N SER A 166 -15.48 6.31 3.12
CA SER A 166 -14.81 5.03 3.27
C SER A 166 -15.44 4.21 4.38
N VAL A 167 -15.52 2.90 4.18
CA VAL A 167 -15.96 1.92 5.18
C VAL A 167 -14.76 1.12 5.65
N ALA A 168 -14.56 1.01 6.95
CA ALA A 168 -13.57 0.14 7.55
C ALA A 168 -14.18 -0.65 8.71
N GLY A 169 -14.17 -1.97 8.54
CA GLY A 169 -14.78 -2.92 9.46
C GLY A 169 -16.30 -3.02 9.27
N LEU A 170 -16.72 -4.19 8.89
CA LEU A 170 -18.11 -4.65 8.93
C LEU A 170 -18.13 -5.94 9.75
N GLU A 171 -18.47 -5.82 11.03
CA GLU A 171 -18.47 -6.97 11.94
C GLU A 171 -19.91 -7.37 12.27
N VAL A 172 -20.32 -8.54 11.80
CA VAL A 172 -21.64 -9.11 12.07
C VAL A 172 -21.61 -9.89 13.37
N SER A 173 -22.65 -9.69 14.21
CA SER A 173 -22.83 -10.43 15.47
C SER A 173 -23.01 -11.94 15.24
N ASP A 174 -22.64 -12.78 16.20
CA ASP A 174 -22.68 -14.26 16.05
C ASP A 174 -24.11 -14.79 15.80
N ASN A 175 -25.15 -14.09 16.26
CA ASN A 175 -26.56 -14.43 15.94
C ASN A 175 -27.03 -13.92 14.58
N ASN A 176 -26.14 -13.28 13.80
CA ASN A 176 -26.41 -12.73 12.46
C ASN A 176 -27.49 -11.61 12.41
N GLU A 177 -27.80 -10.94 13.52
CA GLU A 177 -28.88 -9.94 13.58
C GLU A 177 -28.38 -8.49 13.52
N MET A 178 -27.17 -8.21 13.97
CA MET A 178 -26.60 -6.87 14.04
C MET A 178 -25.30 -6.79 13.25
N VAL A 179 -24.96 -5.61 12.78
CA VAL A 179 -23.64 -5.31 12.21
C VAL A 179 -23.09 -4.00 12.80
N ALA A 180 -21.83 -4.02 13.18
CA ALA A 180 -21.04 -2.84 13.55
C ALA A 180 -20.30 -2.34 12.30
N ILE A 181 -20.41 -1.03 11.98
CA ILE A 181 -19.88 -0.43 10.76
C ILE A 181 -19.06 0.81 11.11
N GLY A 182 -17.79 0.86 10.67
CA GLY A 182 -16.93 2.04 10.77
C GLY A 182 -16.96 2.86 9.48
N GLU A 183 -17.22 4.15 9.59
CA GLU A 183 -17.36 5.07 8.44
C GLU A 183 -16.45 6.30 8.61
N ASP A 184 -15.59 6.59 7.62
CA ASP A 184 -14.79 7.84 7.55
C ASP A 184 -15.31 8.71 6.41
N GLU A 185 -15.64 9.97 6.72
CA GLU A 185 -16.18 10.95 5.79
C GLU A 185 -15.20 12.08 5.45
N VAL A 186 -13.98 12.04 6.01
CA VAL A 186 -12.99 13.14 5.92
C VAL A 186 -11.63 12.68 5.40
N SER A 187 -11.37 11.37 5.35
CA SER A 187 -10.05 10.80 5.01
C SER A 187 -8.95 11.05 6.06
N ARG A 188 -9.34 11.11 7.35
CA ARG A 188 -8.40 11.27 8.47
C ARG A 188 -8.29 10.05 9.36
N ARG A 189 -8.92 8.92 8.96
CA ARG A 189 -8.98 7.70 9.78
C ARG A 189 -9.60 7.93 11.17
N LEU A 190 -10.53 8.88 11.26
CA LEU A 190 -11.39 9.10 12.40
C LEU A 190 -12.78 8.57 12.05
N TYR A 191 -13.07 7.38 12.50
CA TYR A 191 -14.29 6.68 12.09
C TYR A 191 -15.44 6.96 13.03
N LYS A 192 -16.65 6.92 12.47
CA LYS A 192 -17.91 6.84 13.19
C LYS A 192 -18.31 5.38 13.23
N LEU A 193 -18.43 4.80 14.43
CA LEU A 193 -18.97 3.46 14.62
C LEU A 193 -20.48 3.55 14.77
N ARG A 194 -21.19 2.80 13.93
CA ARG A 194 -22.65 2.71 13.92
C ARG A 194 -23.10 1.26 13.92
N PHE A 195 -24.31 1.02 14.42
CA PHE A 195 -24.90 -0.31 14.49
C PHE A 195 -26.16 -0.38 13.64
N LYS A 196 -26.34 -1.45 12.87
CA LYS A 196 -27.50 -1.67 12.04
C LYS A 196 -28.13 -3.02 12.35
N ASN A 197 -29.45 -3.04 12.52
CA ASN A 197 -30.22 -4.26 12.62
C ASN A 197 -30.43 -4.84 11.21
N LEU A 198 -29.98 -6.05 10.96
CA LEU A 198 -30.01 -6.68 9.63
C LEU A 198 -31.39 -7.24 9.25
N LYS A 199 -32.31 -7.42 10.23
CA LYS A 199 -33.68 -7.84 9.95
C LYS A 199 -34.57 -6.67 9.56
N THR A 200 -34.45 -5.53 10.26
CA THR A 200 -35.29 -4.35 9.99
C THR A 200 -34.64 -3.39 8.99
N GLY A 201 -33.31 -3.43 8.84
CA GLY A 201 -32.53 -2.47 8.06
C GLY A 201 -32.30 -1.13 8.78
N GLU A 202 -32.78 -0.96 10.01
CA GLU A 202 -32.70 0.27 10.77
C GLU A 202 -31.36 0.37 11.51
N TYR A 203 -30.85 1.60 11.60
CA TYR A 203 -29.69 1.91 12.44
C TYR A 203 -30.13 2.17 13.87
N SER A 204 -29.34 1.72 14.81
CA SER A 204 -29.46 2.15 16.22
C SER A 204 -29.25 3.67 16.32
N PRO A 205 -29.88 4.35 17.27
CA PRO A 205 -29.82 5.81 17.37
C PRO A 205 -28.43 6.34 17.74
N GLU A 206 -27.63 5.55 18.44
CA GLU A 206 -26.30 5.93 18.89
C GLU A 206 -25.28 5.92 17.74
N THR A 207 -24.29 6.81 17.89
CA THR A 207 -23.09 6.87 17.04
C THR A 207 -21.89 7.15 17.90
N ILE A 208 -20.85 6.34 17.79
CA ILE A 208 -19.59 6.53 18.52
C ILE A 208 -18.57 7.13 17.55
N SER A 209 -18.09 8.33 17.86
CA SER A 209 -17.14 9.05 16.99
C SER A 209 -15.70 8.84 17.42
N ASN A 210 -14.77 9.17 16.51
CA ASN A 210 -13.33 9.13 16.74
C ASN A 210 -12.80 7.73 17.07
N THR A 211 -13.41 6.71 16.48
CA THR A 211 -12.97 5.33 16.65
C THR A 211 -11.86 4.96 15.65
N GLU A 212 -11.11 3.89 15.96
CA GLU A 212 -10.23 3.23 15.00
C GLU A 212 -11.06 2.36 14.05
N GLY A 213 -10.80 2.48 12.75
CA GLY A 213 -11.53 1.73 11.73
C GLY A 213 -11.10 0.27 11.66
N GLY A 214 -12.07 -0.65 11.63
CA GLY A 214 -11.80 -2.08 11.48
C GLY A 214 -11.35 -2.80 12.75
N SER A 215 -11.24 -2.08 13.87
CA SER A 215 -10.91 -2.66 15.18
C SER A 215 -12.15 -2.69 16.07
N TYR A 216 -13.03 -3.65 15.77
CA TYR A 216 -14.27 -3.91 16.51
C TYR A 216 -14.38 -5.40 16.85
N ALA A 217 -14.87 -5.72 18.04
CA ALA A 217 -15.05 -7.12 18.44
C ALA A 217 -16.38 -7.30 19.19
N TRP A 218 -17.27 -8.12 18.63
CA TRP A 218 -18.47 -8.56 19.31
C TRP A 218 -18.13 -9.55 20.44
N ALA A 219 -18.80 -9.40 21.58
CA ALA A 219 -18.87 -10.49 22.56
C ALA A 219 -19.88 -11.54 22.11
N ALA A 220 -19.83 -12.73 22.72
CA ALA A 220 -20.74 -13.84 22.40
C ALA A 220 -22.20 -13.58 22.84
N ASP A 221 -22.45 -12.56 23.65
CA ASP A 221 -23.80 -12.14 24.06
C ASP A 221 -24.59 -11.42 22.92
N ASN A 222 -23.93 -11.11 21.80
CA ASN A 222 -24.48 -10.41 20.63
C ASN A 222 -25.04 -9.00 20.92
N LYS A 223 -24.62 -8.39 22.01
CA LYS A 223 -25.03 -7.06 22.47
C LYS A 223 -23.84 -6.16 22.79
N THR A 224 -22.77 -6.76 23.25
CA THR A 224 -21.57 -6.02 23.65
C THR A 224 -20.56 -5.95 22.52
N VAL A 225 -20.03 -4.75 22.25
CA VAL A 225 -18.97 -4.49 21.28
C VAL A 225 -17.80 -3.81 21.96
N PHE A 226 -16.59 -4.30 21.71
CA PHE A 226 -15.35 -3.64 22.08
C PHE A 226 -14.85 -2.81 20.91
N TYR A 227 -14.37 -1.59 21.20
CA TYR A 227 -13.90 -0.64 20.18
C TYR A 227 -12.77 0.23 20.73
N ILE A 228 -12.05 0.92 19.84
CA ILE A 228 -10.92 1.78 20.20
C ILE A 228 -11.28 3.23 19.97
N ILE A 229 -10.95 4.09 20.92
CA ILE A 229 -10.97 5.56 20.81
C ILE A 229 -9.58 6.07 20.50
N LYS A 230 -9.51 7.03 19.57
CA LYS A 230 -8.28 7.72 19.15
C LYS A 230 -8.09 9.05 19.87
N ASP A 231 -6.84 9.36 20.16
CA ASP A 231 -6.44 10.72 20.52
C ASP A 231 -6.53 11.64 19.28
N LEU A 232 -7.14 12.81 19.43
CA LEU A 232 -7.41 13.71 18.30
C LEU A 232 -6.18 14.52 17.84
N THR A 233 -5.13 14.55 18.64
CA THR A 233 -3.88 15.22 18.32
C THR A 233 -2.92 14.27 17.63
N THR A 234 -2.62 13.15 18.29
CA THR A 234 -1.67 12.15 17.78
C THR A 234 -2.28 11.18 16.77
N LEU A 235 -3.60 11.09 16.71
CA LEU A 235 -4.39 10.13 15.92
C LEU A 235 -4.06 8.66 16.22
N LEU A 236 -3.40 8.39 17.33
CA LEU A 236 -3.16 7.03 17.83
C LEU A 236 -4.38 6.54 18.60
N GLY A 237 -4.74 5.28 18.40
CA GLY A 237 -5.66 4.58 19.29
C GLY A 237 -5.01 4.41 20.67
N PHE A 238 -5.71 4.74 21.75
CA PHE A 238 -5.11 4.69 23.08
C PHE A 238 -6.00 4.08 24.17
N GLN A 239 -7.30 3.93 23.91
CA GLN A 239 -8.25 3.33 24.86
C GLN A 239 -9.14 2.31 24.18
N VAL A 240 -9.37 1.18 24.84
CA VAL A 240 -10.39 0.21 24.46
C VAL A 240 -11.59 0.37 25.39
N TRP A 241 -12.77 0.48 24.81
CA TRP A 241 -14.03 0.65 25.46
C TRP A 241 -14.98 -0.50 25.16
N ARG A 242 -15.92 -0.75 26.06
CA ARG A 242 -17.00 -1.71 25.93
C ARG A 242 -18.32 -0.97 25.85
N HIS A 243 -19.07 -1.18 24.78
CA HIS A 243 -20.38 -0.62 24.49
C HIS A 243 -21.45 -1.70 24.50
N GLU A 244 -22.61 -1.42 25.09
CA GLU A 244 -23.81 -2.24 24.96
C GLU A 244 -24.74 -1.58 23.92
N VAL A 245 -24.94 -2.24 22.78
CA VAL A 245 -25.70 -1.71 21.64
C VAL A 245 -27.13 -1.35 22.05
N GLY A 246 -27.59 -0.16 21.64
CA GLY A 246 -28.88 0.40 22.02
C GLY A 246 -28.84 1.26 23.30
N THR A 247 -27.66 1.49 23.88
CA THR A 247 -27.50 2.37 25.04
C THR A 247 -26.77 3.67 24.64
N ASP A 248 -26.83 4.69 25.53
CA ASP A 248 -26.08 5.92 25.35
C ASP A 248 -24.57 5.64 25.54
N PRO A 249 -23.69 5.97 24.55
CA PRO A 249 -22.24 5.79 24.64
C PRO A 249 -21.58 6.44 25.87
N LYS A 250 -22.24 7.40 26.53
CA LYS A 250 -21.78 7.96 27.81
C LYS A 250 -21.72 6.94 28.95
N ASN A 251 -22.45 5.83 28.79
CA ASN A 251 -22.46 4.74 29.77
C ASN A 251 -21.40 3.68 29.48
N ASP A 252 -20.61 3.85 28.42
CA ASP A 252 -19.58 2.89 28.02
C ASP A 252 -18.49 2.77 29.08
N VAL A 253 -17.90 1.60 29.17
CA VAL A 253 -16.88 1.27 30.14
C VAL A 253 -15.52 1.16 29.48
N LYS A 254 -14.57 1.97 29.94
CA LYS A 254 -13.17 1.81 29.54
C LYS A 254 -12.60 0.54 30.15
N VAL A 255 -12.13 -0.39 29.30
CA VAL A 255 -11.58 -1.70 29.73
C VAL A 255 -10.06 -1.76 29.63
N TYR A 256 -9.45 -0.90 28.83
CA TYR A 256 -8.01 -0.80 28.70
C TYR A 256 -7.59 0.62 28.32
N GLU A 257 -6.40 1.02 28.77
CA GLU A 257 -5.76 2.27 28.37
C GLU A 257 -4.28 2.02 28.13
N GLU A 258 -3.82 2.34 26.91
CA GLU A 258 -2.41 2.39 26.57
C GLU A 258 -1.82 3.72 27.03
N LYS A 259 -0.87 3.66 27.93
CA LYS A 259 -0.23 4.85 28.51
C LYS A 259 1.06 5.24 27.79
N ASP A 260 1.64 4.30 27.05
CA ASP A 260 2.81 4.56 26.24
C ASP A 260 2.37 4.94 24.82
N ASN A 261 2.45 6.24 24.51
CA ASN A 261 2.03 6.80 23.24
C ASN A 261 2.91 6.40 22.03
N ARG A 262 3.83 5.46 22.22
CA ARG A 262 4.60 4.85 21.12
C ARG A 262 3.94 3.59 20.60
N HIS A 263 2.95 3.05 21.30
CA HIS A 263 2.29 1.80 20.95
C HIS A 263 1.05 2.01 20.10
N TYR A 264 0.88 1.14 19.13
CA TYR A 264 -0.36 0.97 18.39
C TYR A 264 -1.21 -0.09 19.05
N ILE A 265 -2.51 0.15 19.21
CA ILE A 265 -3.42 -0.82 19.80
C ILE A 265 -4.46 -1.33 18.79
N GLY A 266 -4.84 -2.58 18.94
CA GLY A 266 -5.89 -3.25 18.19
C GLY A 266 -6.85 -4.01 19.10
N VAL A 267 -8.09 -4.21 18.63
CA VAL A 267 -9.04 -5.13 19.26
C VAL A 267 -9.67 -6.02 18.19
N GLY A 268 -9.77 -7.31 18.46
CA GLY A 268 -10.33 -8.30 17.56
C GLY A 268 -10.70 -9.59 18.27
N ARG A 269 -11.01 -10.65 17.51
CA ARG A 269 -11.32 -11.97 18.05
C ARG A 269 -10.37 -13.03 17.48
N THR A 270 -10.12 -14.07 18.24
CA THR A 270 -9.51 -15.29 17.72
C THR A 270 -10.37 -15.92 16.62
N LYS A 271 -9.78 -16.70 15.70
CA LYS A 271 -10.53 -17.42 14.65
C LYS A 271 -11.63 -18.29 15.25
N SER A 272 -11.41 -18.88 16.42
CA SER A 272 -12.41 -19.66 17.16
C SER A 272 -13.61 -18.85 17.69
N LYS A 273 -13.54 -17.52 17.59
CA LYS A 273 -14.51 -16.57 18.20
C LYS A 273 -14.63 -16.69 19.72
N LYS A 274 -13.79 -17.51 20.39
CA LYS A 274 -13.86 -17.74 21.82
C LYS A 274 -13.29 -16.61 22.66
N TYR A 275 -12.26 -15.94 22.18
CA TYR A 275 -11.60 -14.87 22.90
C TYR A 275 -11.63 -13.55 22.16
N VAL A 276 -11.89 -12.48 22.90
CA VAL A 276 -11.60 -11.11 22.48
C VAL A 276 -10.15 -10.80 22.85
N ILE A 277 -9.39 -10.27 21.89
CA ILE A 277 -7.97 -9.97 22.04
C ILE A 277 -7.76 -8.47 21.95
N ILE A 278 -7.05 -7.88 22.91
CA ILE A 278 -6.44 -6.55 22.79
C ILE A 278 -4.98 -6.75 22.49
N THR A 279 -4.51 -6.14 21.42
CA THR A 279 -3.09 -6.12 21.01
C THR A 279 -2.51 -4.75 21.27
N SER A 280 -1.29 -4.69 21.79
CA SER A 280 -0.49 -3.46 21.93
C SER A 280 0.91 -3.71 21.38
N GLU A 281 1.32 -2.96 20.36
CA GLU A 281 2.53 -3.20 19.60
C GLU A 281 3.38 -1.93 19.48
N LEU A 282 4.68 -2.11 19.57
CA LEU A 282 5.69 -1.08 19.36
C LEU A 282 6.56 -1.46 18.17
N SER A 283 6.18 -0.98 16.98
CA SER A 283 6.96 -1.03 15.72
C SER A 283 7.78 -2.31 15.50
N GLU A 284 7.17 -3.48 15.50
CA GLU A 284 7.87 -4.76 15.28
C GLU A 284 9.02 -5.04 16.27
N GLN A 285 9.02 -4.37 17.45
CA GLN A 285 10.04 -4.53 18.47
C GLN A 285 9.51 -5.12 19.78
N GLN A 286 8.21 -4.97 20.01
CA GLN A 286 7.56 -5.45 21.21
C GLN A 286 6.08 -5.63 20.97
N SER A 287 5.50 -6.71 21.46
CA SER A 287 4.05 -6.88 21.51
C SER A 287 3.59 -7.33 22.89
N GLU A 288 2.34 -7.02 23.23
CA GLU A 288 1.59 -7.55 24.36
C GLU A 288 0.17 -7.84 23.90
N HIS A 289 -0.31 -9.04 24.21
CA HIS A 289 -1.69 -9.41 23.99
C HIS A 289 -2.40 -9.59 25.33
N ARG A 290 -3.65 -9.15 25.37
CA ARG A 290 -4.59 -9.41 26.46
C ARG A 290 -5.79 -10.14 25.89
N PHE A 291 -6.35 -11.07 26.65
CA PHE A 291 -7.46 -11.89 26.19
C PHE A 291 -8.58 -11.94 27.22
N LEU A 292 -9.80 -12.02 26.72
CA LEU A 292 -11.04 -12.13 27.50
C LEU A 292 -11.90 -13.23 26.87
N ASP A 293 -12.51 -14.09 27.68
CA ASP A 293 -13.52 -15.02 27.18
C ASP A 293 -14.71 -14.22 26.62
N ALA A 294 -15.03 -14.40 25.36
CA ALA A 294 -16.09 -13.64 24.68
C ALA A 294 -17.49 -13.89 25.30
N SER A 295 -17.69 -14.99 26.05
CA SER A 295 -18.93 -15.29 26.76
C SER A 295 -19.09 -14.50 28.06
N ASP A 296 -18.01 -13.89 28.56
CA ASP A 296 -18.03 -13.03 29.75
C ASP A 296 -17.56 -11.61 29.42
N PRO A 297 -18.36 -10.80 28.72
CA PRO A 297 -17.95 -9.45 28.29
C PRO A 297 -17.69 -8.48 29.44
N LYS A 298 -18.15 -8.80 30.67
CA LYS A 298 -17.90 -7.99 31.83
C LYS A 298 -16.70 -8.42 32.66
N GLY A 299 -16.07 -9.52 32.26
CA GLY A 299 -14.86 -10.05 32.85
C GLY A 299 -13.63 -9.12 32.63
N GLU A 300 -12.52 -9.52 33.21
CA GLU A 300 -11.27 -8.78 33.15
C GLU A 300 -10.32 -9.34 32.06
N PHE A 301 -9.74 -8.47 31.26
CA PHE A 301 -8.72 -8.87 30.27
C PHE A 301 -7.44 -9.33 30.97
N LYS A 302 -7.04 -10.56 30.71
CA LYS A 302 -5.82 -11.17 31.25
C LYS A 302 -4.65 -10.93 30.30
N VAL A 303 -3.48 -10.57 30.86
CA VAL A 303 -2.23 -10.47 30.07
C VAL A 303 -1.80 -11.87 29.63
N PHE A 304 -1.54 -12.04 28.35
CA PHE A 304 -1.06 -13.31 27.79
C PHE A 304 0.40 -13.57 28.19
N HIS A 305 1.27 -12.62 27.84
CA HIS A 305 2.65 -12.55 28.31
C HIS A 305 3.04 -11.07 28.48
N PRO A 306 3.70 -10.69 29.58
CA PRO A 306 4.11 -9.30 29.82
C PRO A 306 5.05 -8.77 28.77
N ARG A 307 5.01 -7.47 28.53
CA ARG A 307 5.90 -6.78 27.59
C ARG A 307 7.36 -7.08 27.88
N THR A 308 8.06 -7.46 26.82
CA THR A 308 9.51 -7.67 26.85
C THR A 308 10.11 -7.02 25.60
N MET A 309 11.01 -6.07 25.77
CA MET A 309 11.69 -5.44 24.63
C MET A 309 12.42 -6.49 23.81
N GLY A 310 12.26 -6.44 22.49
CA GLY A 310 12.81 -7.41 21.55
C GLY A 310 11.92 -8.65 21.35
N LEU A 311 10.85 -8.83 22.12
CA LEU A 311 9.91 -9.95 21.95
C LEU A 311 8.67 -9.49 21.21
N VAL A 312 8.48 -10.06 20.02
CA VAL A 312 7.27 -9.91 19.19
C VAL A 312 6.57 -11.26 19.10
N TYR A 313 5.26 -11.26 19.27
CA TYR A 313 4.46 -12.46 19.11
C TYR A 313 3.01 -12.13 18.73
N ASP A 314 2.37 -13.05 18.02
CA ASP A 314 0.94 -13.05 17.69
C ASP A 314 0.32 -14.31 18.25
N ILE A 315 -0.98 -14.28 18.55
CA ILE A 315 -1.71 -15.41 19.11
C ILE A 315 -2.98 -15.73 18.32
N ASP A 316 -3.28 -17.03 18.20
CA ASP A 316 -4.61 -17.50 17.80
C ASP A 316 -4.99 -18.73 18.64
N HIS A 317 -6.26 -19.10 18.62
CA HIS A 317 -6.81 -20.16 19.48
C HIS A 317 -7.49 -21.26 18.66
N TYR A 318 -7.19 -22.50 19.02
CA TYR A 318 -7.93 -23.66 18.53
C TYR A 318 -7.99 -24.76 19.60
N ASN A 319 -9.18 -25.30 19.87
CA ASN A 319 -9.47 -26.31 20.89
C ASN A 319 -8.99 -25.93 22.29
N ASP A 320 -8.00 -26.63 22.83
CA ASP A 320 -7.47 -26.49 24.20
C ASP A 320 -6.14 -25.73 24.28
N LYS A 321 -5.75 -25.07 23.19
CA LYS A 321 -4.45 -24.39 23.07
C LYS A 321 -4.53 -23.02 22.43
N PHE A 322 -3.57 -22.19 22.82
CA PHE A 322 -3.15 -21.06 22.01
C PHE A 322 -1.95 -21.44 21.15
N TYR A 323 -1.93 -20.92 19.93
CA TYR A 323 -0.78 -20.96 19.03
C TYR A 323 -0.14 -19.59 19.00
N VAL A 324 1.21 -19.57 19.06
CA VAL A 324 2.00 -18.37 19.23
C VAL A 324 3.05 -18.30 18.14
N ARG A 325 2.90 -17.39 17.19
CA ARG A 325 3.96 -17.05 16.24
C ARG A 325 4.86 -16.03 16.92
N THR A 326 6.18 -16.28 16.99
CA THR A 326 7.06 -15.41 17.76
C THR A 326 8.49 -15.39 17.23
N ASN A 327 9.20 -14.29 17.52
CA ASN A 327 10.63 -14.15 17.28
C ASN A 327 11.49 -14.61 18.47
N LEU A 328 10.90 -15.27 19.49
CA LEU A 328 11.64 -15.80 20.64
C LEU A 328 12.74 -16.78 20.16
N ASP A 329 14.01 -16.42 20.32
CA ASP A 329 15.19 -17.14 19.82
C ASP A 329 15.08 -17.52 18.31
N ALA A 330 14.44 -16.66 17.51
CA ALA A 330 14.04 -16.97 16.14
C ALA A 330 13.93 -15.70 15.28
N THR A 331 15.02 -15.23 14.68
CA THR A 331 15.03 -13.99 13.88
C THR A 331 13.95 -13.96 12.80
N ASN A 332 13.72 -15.08 12.09
CA ASN A 332 12.68 -15.19 11.06
C ASN A 332 11.39 -15.82 11.57
N PHE A 333 11.15 -15.73 12.86
CA PHE A 333 9.99 -16.27 13.56
C PHE A 333 9.89 -17.81 13.58
N ARG A 334 9.15 -18.30 14.51
CA ARG A 334 8.78 -19.71 14.75
C ARG A 334 7.34 -19.79 15.22
N LEU A 335 6.72 -20.96 15.10
CA LEU A 335 5.40 -21.21 15.66
C LEU A 335 5.53 -22.09 16.91
N MET A 336 4.84 -21.68 17.95
CA MET A 336 4.79 -22.39 19.23
C MET A 336 3.33 -22.61 19.65
N GLU A 337 3.10 -23.47 20.63
CA GLU A 337 1.79 -23.71 21.26
C GLU A 337 1.89 -23.64 22.78
N THR A 338 0.78 -23.33 23.45
CA THR A 338 0.71 -23.30 24.92
C THR A 338 -0.70 -23.65 25.43
N PRO A 339 -0.86 -24.29 26.61
CA PRO A 339 -2.16 -24.51 27.22
C PRO A 339 -2.87 -23.20 27.59
N LEU A 340 -4.21 -23.25 27.68
CA LEU A 340 -5.05 -22.06 27.94
C LEU A 340 -4.77 -21.39 29.29
N ASP A 341 -4.34 -22.16 30.29
CA ASP A 341 -4.06 -21.71 31.66
C ASP A 341 -2.60 -21.32 31.89
N LYS A 342 -1.72 -21.50 30.89
CA LYS A 342 -0.27 -21.29 31.00
C LYS A 342 0.24 -20.52 29.77
N THR A 343 -0.09 -19.23 29.71
CA THR A 343 0.14 -18.42 28.51
C THR A 343 1.52 -17.76 28.42
N SER A 344 2.29 -17.74 29.51
CA SER A 344 3.64 -17.14 29.52
C SER A 344 4.66 -17.97 28.71
N LYS A 345 5.67 -17.29 28.17
CA LYS A 345 6.66 -17.86 27.25
C LYS A 345 7.42 -19.09 27.78
N GLU A 346 7.50 -19.25 29.11
CA GLU A 346 8.15 -20.39 29.76
C GLU A 346 7.43 -21.72 29.46
N TYR A 347 6.16 -21.66 29.01
CA TYR A 347 5.33 -22.82 28.68
C TYR A 347 5.17 -23.03 27.19
N TRP A 348 5.73 -22.13 26.35
CA TRP A 348 5.61 -22.27 24.89
C TRP A 348 6.46 -23.42 24.39
N LYS A 349 5.83 -24.32 23.63
CA LYS A 349 6.45 -25.47 22.99
C LYS A 349 6.52 -25.29 21.50
N GLU A 350 7.65 -25.62 20.89
CA GLU A 350 7.86 -25.48 19.46
C GLU A 350 6.93 -26.39 18.64
N VAL A 351 6.32 -25.82 17.61
CA VAL A 351 5.51 -26.52 16.59
C VAL A 351 6.22 -26.47 15.24
N ILE A 352 6.70 -25.28 14.84
CA ILE A 352 7.47 -25.07 13.62
C ILE A 352 8.74 -24.31 13.99
N PRO A 353 9.93 -24.88 13.72
CA PRO A 353 11.20 -24.26 14.06
C PRO A 353 11.52 -23.06 13.16
N ASN A 354 12.36 -22.15 13.66
CA ASN A 354 12.93 -21.08 12.88
C ASN A 354 13.82 -21.60 11.75
N ARG A 355 13.77 -20.94 10.59
CA ARG A 355 14.67 -21.17 9.46
C ARG A 355 15.33 -19.85 9.05
N LYS A 356 16.63 -19.88 8.81
CA LYS A 356 17.41 -18.66 8.49
C LYS A 356 17.04 -18.06 7.15
N ASP A 357 16.65 -18.88 6.18
CA ASP A 357 16.37 -18.50 4.79
C ASP A 357 14.87 -18.31 4.51
N VAL A 358 14.01 -18.46 5.53
CA VAL A 358 12.55 -18.36 5.38
C VAL A 358 11.96 -17.58 6.55
N TYR A 359 11.25 -16.52 6.23
CA TYR A 359 10.48 -15.77 7.21
C TYR A 359 9.09 -16.39 7.37
N LEU A 360 8.74 -16.81 8.58
CA LEU A 360 7.43 -17.32 8.91
C LEU A 360 6.45 -16.17 9.08
N ALA A 361 5.72 -15.86 8.00
CA ALA A 361 4.85 -14.68 7.92
C ALA A 361 3.52 -14.88 8.64
N GLY A 362 2.99 -16.11 8.69
CA GLY A 362 1.71 -16.38 9.34
C GLY A 362 1.33 -17.84 9.31
N PHE A 363 0.21 -18.16 9.94
CA PHE A 363 -0.35 -19.51 9.96
C PHE A 363 -1.88 -19.47 9.95
N THR A 364 -2.51 -20.54 9.49
CA THR A 364 -3.97 -20.73 9.50
C THR A 364 -4.29 -22.14 9.95
N LEU A 365 -5.12 -22.25 10.98
CA LEU A 365 -5.48 -23.53 11.59
C LEU A 365 -6.75 -24.10 10.98
N PHE A 366 -6.73 -25.42 10.72
CA PHE A 366 -7.87 -26.25 10.39
C PHE A 366 -7.89 -27.45 11.34
N LYS A 367 -8.97 -28.23 11.34
CA LYS A 367 -9.09 -29.40 12.19
C LYS A 367 -7.98 -30.42 11.92
N ASP A 368 -7.78 -30.78 10.66
CA ASP A 368 -6.86 -31.85 10.26
C ASP A 368 -5.59 -31.29 9.57
N HIS A 369 -5.55 -30.01 9.26
CA HIS A 369 -4.43 -29.35 8.57
C HIS A 369 -4.00 -28.04 9.23
N MET A 370 -2.78 -27.62 8.93
CA MET A 370 -2.26 -26.29 9.19
C MET A 370 -1.67 -25.73 7.90
N VAL A 371 -1.97 -24.48 7.58
CA VAL A 371 -1.34 -23.80 6.44
C VAL A 371 -0.43 -22.73 6.97
N VAL A 372 0.82 -22.72 6.51
CA VAL A 372 1.87 -21.78 6.92
C VAL A 372 2.20 -20.89 5.75
N SER A 373 2.16 -19.58 5.97
CA SER A 373 2.60 -18.57 5.00
C SER A 373 4.07 -18.26 5.24
N GLU A 374 4.91 -18.50 4.24
CA GLU A 374 6.37 -18.40 4.33
C GLU A 374 6.93 -17.52 3.24
N LEU A 375 7.65 -16.49 3.63
CA LEU A 375 8.33 -15.58 2.70
C LEU A 375 9.77 -16.03 2.50
N LYS A 376 10.13 -16.31 1.26
CA LYS A 376 11.49 -16.66 0.86
C LYS A 376 11.88 -15.87 -0.39
N GLU A 377 12.96 -15.11 -0.26
CA GLU A 377 13.50 -14.28 -1.36
C GLU A 377 12.43 -13.42 -2.06
N GLY A 378 11.49 -12.83 -1.32
CA GLY A 378 10.41 -11.98 -1.85
C GLY A 378 9.21 -12.73 -2.43
N LEU A 379 9.19 -14.07 -2.36
CA LEU A 379 8.07 -14.89 -2.80
C LEU A 379 7.32 -15.46 -1.60
N MET A 380 6.01 -15.19 -1.54
CA MET A 380 5.15 -15.78 -0.52
C MET A 380 4.73 -17.19 -0.94
N ASN A 381 5.08 -18.18 -0.14
CA ASN A 381 4.76 -19.58 -0.34
C ASN A 381 3.75 -20.06 0.69
N LEU A 382 2.87 -20.95 0.30
CA LEU A 382 1.91 -21.61 1.19
C LEU A 382 2.33 -23.08 1.37
N ARG A 383 2.61 -23.46 2.62
CA ARG A 383 2.93 -24.82 3.02
C ARG A 383 1.76 -25.42 3.78
N VAL A 384 1.26 -26.54 3.31
CA VAL A 384 0.20 -27.33 3.96
C VAL A 384 0.85 -28.45 4.77
N ILE A 385 0.45 -28.57 6.02
CA ILE A 385 0.90 -29.60 6.96
C ILE A 385 -0.32 -30.40 7.40
N ASP A 386 -0.32 -31.71 7.20
CA ASP A 386 -1.28 -32.61 7.79
C ASP A 386 -0.97 -32.76 9.30
N GLN A 387 -1.94 -32.50 10.15
CA GLN A 387 -1.72 -32.51 11.60
C GLN A 387 -1.66 -33.94 12.17
N LYS A 388 -2.14 -34.93 11.43
CA LYS A 388 -2.21 -36.33 11.86
C LYS A 388 -0.90 -37.09 11.66
N ASP A 389 -0.37 -37.07 10.44
CA ASP A 389 0.87 -37.77 10.07
C ASP A 389 2.09 -36.87 9.91
N LYS A 390 1.92 -35.54 10.03
CA LYS A 390 2.95 -34.52 9.88
C LYS A 390 3.57 -34.45 8.49
N SER A 391 2.93 -35.07 7.49
CA SER A 391 3.34 -34.86 6.10
C SER A 391 3.09 -33.42 5.67
N GLU A 392 3.96 -32.92 4.78
CA GLU A 392 3.86 -31.54 4.33
C GLU A 392 4.13 -31.40 2.83
N HIS A 393 3.59 -30.35 2.25
CA HIS A 393 3.88 -29.96 0.87
C HIS A 393 3.63 -28.46 0.64
N TYR A 394 4.32 -27.91 -0.36
CA TYR A 394 4.07 -26.54 -0.83
C TYR A 394 3.10 -26.53 -2.00
N LEU A 395 2.25 -25.51 -2.06
CA LEU A 395 1.55 -25.19 -3.30
C LEU A 395 2.58 -24.75 -4.36
N GLN A 396 2.41 -25.27 -5.59
CA GLN A 396 3.35 -25.00 -6.69
C GLN A 396 2.82 -23.94 -7.63
N PHE A 397 3.71 -23.02 -8.06
CA PHE A 397 3.44 -21.94 -9.00
C PHE A 397 4.58 -21.85 -10.01
N ASP A 398 4.25 -21.59 -11.28
CA ASP A 398 5.22 -21.66 -12.40
C ASP A 398 5.85 -20.31 -12.74
N GLU A 399 5.27 -19.18 -12.28
CA GLU A 399 5.76 -17.85 -12.63
C GLU A 399 6.95 -17.42 -11.75
N PRO A 400 7.94 -16.70 -12.29
CA PRO A 400 9.18 -16.40 -11.58
C PRO A 400 9.00 -15.40 -10.41
N ALA A 401 7.94 -14.57 -10.48
CA ALA A 401 7.60 -13.60 -9.45
C ALA A 401 6.08 -13.56 -9.26
N TYR A 402 5.62 -13.82 -8.05
CA TYR A 402 4.20 -13.92 -7.72
C TYR A 402 3.91 -13.57 -6.25
N LEU A 403 2.64 -13.43 -5.96
CA LEU A 403 2.09 -13.45 -4.61
C LEU A 403 1.06 -14.56 -4.50
N SER A 404 1.23 -15.47 -3.53
CA SER A 404 0.16 -16.33 -3.03
C SER A 404 -0.19 -15.94 -1.60
N SER A 405 -1.46 -15.94 -1.23
CA SER A 405 -1.90 -15.59 0.12
C SER A 405 -3.12 -16.39 0.52
N VAL A 406 -3.22 -16.73 1.81
CA VAL A 406 -4.41 -17.35 2.35
C VAL A 406 -5.60 -16.39 2.22
N GLY A 407 -6.72 -16.87 1.69
CA GLY A 407 -7.97 -16.14 1.59
C GLY A 407 -8.79 -16.25 2.88
N VAL A 408 -10.09 -15.93 2.81
CA VAL A 408 -10.99 -16.10 3.95
C VAL A 408 -11.31 -17.56 4.15
N ASN A 409 -10.92 -18.11 5.31
CA ASN A 409 -11.11 -19.51 5.73
C ASN A 409 -11.69 -19.54 7.15
N ALA A 410 -12.97 -19.20 7.29
CA ALA A 410 -13.62 -19.08 8.60
C ALA A 410 -13.89 -20.46 9.25
N ASP A 411 -14.18 -21.50 8.46
CA ASP A 411 -14.47 -22.84 8.94
C ASP A 411 -13.20 -23.62 9.29
N PHE A 412 -13.19 -24.23 10.48
CA PHE A 412 -12.14 -25.17 10.87
C PHE A 412 -12.33 -26.57 10.31
N ASN A 413 -13.61 -26.99 10.10
CA ASN A 413 -13.97 -28.37 9.75
C ASN A 413 -14.02 -28.56 8.23
N THR A 414 -13.04 -28.04 7.50
CA THR A 414 -12.94 -28.18 6.05
C THR A 414 -11.56 -28.67 5.65
N THR A 415 -11.50 -29.42 4.56
CA THR A 415 -10.26 -29.80 3.87
C THR A 415 -9.94 -28.83 2.72
N THR A 416 -10.78 -27.82 2.51
CA THR A 416 -10.61 -26.81 1.45
C THR A 416 -9.90 -25.59 2.00
N LEU A 417 -8.75 -25.29 1.43
CA LEU A 417 -8.05 -24.01 1.60
C LEU A 417 -8.47 -23.06 0.49
N ARG A 418 -9.08 -21.94 0.83
CA ARG A 418 -9.22 -20.81 -0.09
C ARG A 418 -7.96 -19.99 -0.07
N PHE A 419 -7.38 -19.73 -1.24
CA PHE A 419 -6.19 -18.87 -1.38
C PHE A 419 -6.30 -17.96 -2.59
N ASN A 420 -5.55 -16.87 -2.57
CA ASN A 420 -5.42 -15.93 -3.65
C ASN A 420 -4.07 -16.10 -4.33
N TYR A 421 -4.03 -15.88 -5.64
CA TYR A 421 -2.82 -15.90 -6.44
C TYR A 421 -2.82 -14.77 -7.45
N GLN A 422 -1.68 -14.15 -7.65
CA GLN A 422 -1.44 -13.21 -8.74
C GLN A 422 0.05 -13.07 -9.02
N SER A 423 0.37 -12.55 -10.20
CA SER A 423 1.73 -12.18 -10.59
C SER A 423 1.72 -10.80 -11.27
N MET A 424 2.84 -10.36 -11.80
CA MET A 424 2.86 -9.12 -12.58
C MET A 424 2.07 -9.21 -13.89
N VAL A 425 1.77 -10.45 -14.38
CA VAL A 425 1.01 -10.72 -15.61
C VAL A 425 -0.23 -11.60 -15.39
N THR A 426 -0.39 -12.25 -14.26
CA THR A 426 -1.60 -13.01 -13.95
C THR A 426 -2.50 -12.17 -13.06
N PRO A 427 -3.72 -11.79 -13.52
CA PRO A 427 -4.68 -11.04 -12.72
C PRO A 427 -5.05 -11.77 -11.43
N GLY A 428 -5.46 -11.00 -10.42
CA GLY A 428 -5.88 -11.51 -9.12
C GLY A 428 -6.89 -12.66 -9.30
N SER A 429 -6.56 -13.81 -8.74
CA SER A 429 -7.29 -15.08 -8.90
C SER A 429 -7.57 -15.68 -7.54
N VAL A 430 -8.77 -16.23 -7.36
CA VAL A 430 -9.22 -16.94 -6.16
C VAL A 430 -9.34 -18.42 -6.48
N TYR A 431 -8.71 -19.23 -5.66
CA TYR A 431 -8.72 -20.71 -5.79
C TYR A 431 -9.26 -21.36 -4.53
N ASP A 432 -9.92 -22.49 -4.71
CA ASP A 432 -10.17 -23.50 -3.68
C ASP A 432 -9.21 -24.67 -3.89
N TYR A 433 -8.46 -25.03 -2.86
CA TYR A 433 -7.48 -26.11 -2.87
C TYR A 433 -7.88 -27.18 -1.87
N ASN A 434 -8.07 -28.39 -2.35
CA ASN A 434 -8.29 -29.53 -1.48
C ASN A 434 -6.95 -30.01 -0.92
N MET A 435 -6.77 -29.90 0.40
CA MET A 435 -5.51 -30.18 1.08
C MET A 435 -5.19 -31.69 1.13
N ASP A 436 -6.19 -32.57 1.06
CA ASP A 436 -6.02 -34.04 1.02
C ASP A 436 -5.62 -34.51 -0.38
N THR A 437 -6.40 -34.12 -1.39
CA THR A 437 -6.20 -34.61 -2.77
C THR A 437 -5.16 -33.78 -3.54
N LYS A 438 -4.73 -32.64 -3.00
CA LYS A 438 -3.77 -31.69 -3.59
C LYS A 438 -4.24 -31.13 -4.93
N THR A 439 -5.55 -31.00 -5.13
CA THR A 439 -6.17 -30.45 -6.34
C THR A 439 -6.64 -29.03 -6.10
N LYS A 440 -6.49 -28.16 -7.11
CA LYS A 440 -6.95 -26.77 -7.06
C LYS A 440 -8.01 -26.50 -8.11
N GLU A 441 -9.02 -25.72 -7.74
CA GLU A 441 -10.10 -25.23 -8.59
C GLU A 441 -10.04 -23.71 -8.66
N LEU A 442 -10.00 -23.12 -9.86
CA LEU A 442 -10.13 -21.67 -10.04
C LEU A 442 -11.59 -21.26 -9.83
N LYS A 443 -11.84 -20.46 -8.80
CA LYS A 443 -13.18 -19.92 -8.52
C LYS A 443 -13.45 -18.63 -9.30
N LYS A 444 -12.44 -17.79 -9.44
CA LYS A 444 -12.52 -16.54 -10.17
C LYS A 444 -11.11 -16.04 -10.53
N GLN A 445 -10.99 -15.46 -11.71
CA GLN A 445 -9.90 -14.57 -12.08
C GLN A 445 -10.46 -13.20 -12.46
N ASN A 446 -9.86 -12.13 -11.97
CA ASN A 446 -10.30 -10.78 -12.29
C ASN A 446 -10.16 -10.55 -13.80
N GLU A 447 -11.24 -10.07 -14.40
CA GLU A 447 -11.29 -9.77 -15.82
C GLU A 447 -10.65 -8.41 -16.11
N VAL A 448 -9.84 -8.35 -17.16
CA VAL A 448 -9.36 -7.10 -17.75
C VAL A 448 -10.19 -6.86 -19.00
N VAL A 449 -11.13 -5.92 -18.92
CA VAL A 449 -12.04 -5.60 -20.03
C VAL A 449 -11.26 -5.00 -21.20
N GLY A 450 -11.71 -5.24 -22.42
CA GLY A 450 -11.07 -4.75 -23.64
C GLY A 450 -10.01 -5.70 -24.24
N GLY A 451 -9.82 -6.84 -23.62
CA GLY A 451 -8.88 -7.88 -24.07
C GLY A 451 -7.52 -7.78 -23.37
N TYR A 452 -7.09 -8.88 -22.81
CA TYR A 452 -5.78 -9.05 -22.18
C TYR A 452 -5.29 -10.49 -22.40
N ASP A 453 -4.08 -10.62 -22.92
CA ASP A 453 -3.39 -11.91 -22.98
C ASP A 453 -2.06 -11.78 -22.25
N LYS A 454 -1.89 -12.58 -21.18
CA LYS A 454 -0.64 -12.58 -20.42
C LYS A 454 0.58 -12.98 -21.24
N SER A 455 0.38 -13.72 -22.36
CA SER A 455 1.46 -14.14 -23.26
C SER A 455 2.07 -12.98 -24.06
N ASP A 456 1.43 -11.81 -24.06
CA ASP A 456 1.96 -10.58 -24.66
C ASP A 456 3.02 -9.89 -23.79
N TYR A 457 3.23 -10.37 -22.58
CA TYR A 457 4.15 -9.76 -21.60
C TYR A 457 5.15 -10.79 -21.09
N VAL A 458 6.30 -10.31 -20.69
CA VAL A 458 7.38 -11.11 -20.10
C VAL A 458 7.64 -10.65 -18.69
N THR A 459 7.76 -11.60 -17.78
CA THR A 459 8.23 -11.34 -16.42
C THR A 459 9.57 -11.99 -16.19
N GLU A 460 10.45 -11.27 -15.53
CA GLU A 460 11.76 -11.75 -15.12
C GLU A 460 11.97 -11.48 -13.63
N ARG A 461 12.83 -12.26 -13.02
CA ARG A 461 13.36 -12.01 -11.71
C ARG A 461 14.88 -12.02 -11.79
N ALA A 462 15.49 -10.94 -11.34
CA ALA A 462 16.93 -10.76 -11.32
C ALA A 462 17.40 -10.30 -9.93
N PHE A 463 18.71 -10.20 -9.75
CA PHE A 463 19.32 -9.74 -8.52
C PHE A 463 20.35 -8.67 -8.86
N ALA A 464 20.12 -7.44 -8.39
CA ALA A 464 21.13 -6.42 -8.39
C ALA A 464 22.12 -6.68 -7.25
N THR A 465 23.38 -6.30 -7.42
CA THR A 465 24.36 -6.33 -6.34
C THR A 465 24.49 -4.91 -5.79
N SER A 466 24.12 -4.74 -4.53
CA SER A 466 24.33 -3.48 -3.81
C SER A 466 25.82 -3.22 -3.56
N ARG A 467 26.20 -1.95 -3.36
CA ARG A 467 27.59 -1.51 -3.14
C ARG A 467 28.29 -2.18 -1.95
N ASP A 468 27.53 -2.72 -1.00
CA ASP A 468 28.02 -3.51 0.12
C ASP A 468 28.02 -5.04 -0.13
N GLY A 469 27.72 -5.45 -1.37
CA GLY A 469 27.74 -6.85 -1.81
C GLY A 469 26.44 -7.64 -1.56
N LYS A 470 25.40 -7.02 -0.98
CA LYS A 470 24.10 -7.68 -0.79
C LYS A 470 23.40 -7.88 -2.13
N ARG A 471 22.68 -9.00 -2.26
CA ARG A 471 21.86 -9.32 -3.45
C ARG A 471 20.44 -8.80 -3.28
N VAL A 472 20.08 -7.75 -4.02
CA VAL A 472 18.77 -7.12 -3.98
C VAL A 472 17.90 -7.72 -5.08
N PRO A 473 16.79 -8.41 -4.74
CA PRO A 473 15.89 -8.95 -5.77
C PRO A 473 15.19 -7.81 -6.53
N VAL A 474 14.98 -8.01 -7.83
CA VAL A 474 14.17 -7.12 -8.68
C VAL A 474 13.20 -7.96 -9.50
N SER A 475 11.93 -7.56 -9.51
CA SER A 475 10.88 -8.15 -10.35
C SER A 475 10.60 -7.22 -11.53
N ILE A 476 10.70 -7.75 -12.75
CA ILE A 476 10.69 -6.96 -13.97
C ILE A 476 9.53 -7.42 -14.84
N VAL A 477 8.80 -6.50 -15.47
CA VAL A 477 7.78 -6.81 -16.48
C VAL A 477 7.84 -5.83 -17.63
N TYR A 478 7.68 -6.35 -18.84
CA TYR A 478 7.67 -5.58 -20.08
C TYR A 478 6.86 -6.29 -21.18
N LYS A 479 6.53 -5.57 -22.24
CA LYS A 479 5.82 -6.14 -23.39
C LYS A 479 6.74 -7.07 -24.19
N LYS A 480 6.23 -8.22 -24.63
CA LYS A 480 6.97 -9.18 -25.45
C LYS A 480 7.50 -8.52 -26.72
N GLY A 481 8.76 -8.77 -27.03
CA GLY A 481 9.46 -8.15 -28.14
C GLY A 481 10.29 -6.92 -27.78
N THR A 482 10.18 -6.41 -26.56
CA THR A 482 11.07 -5.36 -26.02
C THR A 482 12.53 -5.83 -26.11
N GLN A 483 13.37 -5.04 -26.74
CA GLN A 483 14.81 -5.34 -26.88
C GLN A 483 15.59 -4.79 -25.69
N LYS A 484 16.53 -5.56 -25.17
CA LYS A 484 17.45 -5.09 -24.12
C LYS A 484 18.64 -4.35 -24.75
N ASP A 485 18.37 -3.20 -25.36
CA ASP A 485 19.35 -2.36 -26.05
C ASP A 485 19.57 -0.99 -25.37
N GLY A 486 18.84 -0.72 -24.31
CA GLY A 486 18.92 0.51 -23.54
C GLY A 486 18.00 1.64 -24.06
N SER A 487 17.20 1.40 -25.08
CA SER A 487 16.34 2.44 -25.70
C SER A 487 15.01 2.66 -25.00
N HIS A 488 14.61 1.74 -24.11
CA HIS A 488 13.29 1.77 -23.49
C HIS A 488 13.26 2.62 -22.22
N PRO A 489 12.21 3.43 -22.00
CA PRO A 489 11.96 4.07 -20.70
C PRO A 489 11.65 3.01 -19.63
N LEU A 490 12.12 3.25 -18.42
CA LEU A 490 11.95 2.33 -17.31
C LEU A 490 11.42 3.06 -16.09
N LEU A 491 10.32 2.55 -15.51
CA LEU A 491 9.79 3.00 -14.23
C LEU A 491 10.20 2.04 -13.12
N LEU A 492 11.05 2.51 -12.21
CA LEU A 492 11.50 1.78 -11.02
C LEU A 492 10.66 2.21 -9.82
N TYR A 493 10.07 1.23 -9.13
CA TYR A 493 9.25 1.43 -7.94
C TYR A 493 9.85 0.71 -6.74
N ALA A 494 9.79 1.32 -5.57
CA ALA A 494 10.03 0.67 -4.29
C ALA A 494 9.33 1.38 -3.13
N TYR A 495 9.31 0.72 -1.97
CA TYR A 495 8.82 1.28 -0.70
C TYR A 495 9.93 1.32 0.36
N GLY A 496 10.40 0.17 0.85
CA GLY A 496 11.61 0.00 1.66
C GLY A 496 11.52 0.49 3.11
N SER A 497 10.40 0.26 3.80
CA SER A 497 10.23 0.66 5.21
C SER A 497 9.24 -0.25 5.94
N TYR A 498 9.25 -0.23 7.26
CA TYR A 498 8.35 -0.94 8.18
C TYR A 498 8.35 -2.47 8.04
N GLY A 499 9.36 -3.06 7.42
CA GLY A 499 9.31 -4.47 7.06
C GLY A 499 8.20 -4.80 6.04
N SER A 500 7.63 -3.79 5.39
CA SER A 500 6.57 -3.97 4.41
C SER A 500 7.11 -4.60 3.13
N THR A 501 6.67 -5.81 2.84
CA THR A 501 7.06 -6.53 1.62
C THR A 501 6.33 -5.98 0.41
N SER A 502 7.08 -5.56 -0.61
CA SER A 502 6.55 -5.19 -1.91
C SER A 502 6.38 -6.43 -2.78
N TYR A 503 5.14 -6.81 -3.09
CA TYR A 503 4.86 -8.03 -3.84
C TYR A 503 4.70 -7.78 -5.33
N ALA A 504 5.12 -8.77 -6.14
CA ALA A 504 4.96 -8.79 -7.59
C ALA A 504 3.49 -9.07 -7.98
N THR A 505 2.65 -8.04 -7.90
CA THR A 505 1.20 -8.13 -8.12
C THR A 505 0.77 -7.61 -9.49
N PHE A 506 -0.39 -8.06 -9.96
CA PHE A 506 -1.03 -7.54 -11.16
C PHE A 506 -1.60 -6.14 -10.95
N ASN A 507 -1.47 -5.31 -11.97
CA ASN A 507 -2.14 -4.01 -12.02
C ASN A 507 -2.49 -3.68 -13.47
N SER A 508 -3.78 -3.64 -13.82
CA SER A 508 -4.25 -3.33 -15.17
C SER A 508 -3.87 -1.92 -15.65
N ASN A 509 -3.68 -0.96 -14.73
CA ASN A 509 -3.23 0.37 -15.09
C ASN A 509 -1.81 0.35 -15.69
N ARG A 510 -0.95 -0.55 -15.19
CA ARG A 510 0.42 -0.72 -15.67
C ARG A 510 0.48 -1.08 -17.16
N LEU A 511 -0.55 -1.72 -17.71
CA LEU A 511 -0.63 -2.06 -19.13
C LEU A 511 -0.50 -0.83 -20.03
N SER A 512 -0.95 0.35 -19.58
CA SER A 512 -0.78 1.60 -20.33
C SER A 512 0.68 1.98 -20.50
N LEU A 513 1.51 1.75 -19.47
CA LEU A 513 2.97 1.94 -19.54
C LEU A 513 3.61 0.90 -20.46
N LEU A 514 3.33 -0.39 -20.22
CA LEU A 514 3.94 -1.51 -20.97
C LEU A 514 3.60 -1.43 -22.47
N ASN A 515 2.36 -1.07 -22.80
CA ASN A 515 1.92 -0.96 -24.19
C ASN A 515 2.55 0.23 -24.93
N ARG A 516 3.10 1.20 -24.20
CA ARG A 516 3.85 2.35 -24.74
C ARG A 516 5.37 2.21 -24.56
N GLY A 517 5.84 0.96 -24.37
CA GLY A 517 7.27 0.62 -24.41
C GLY A 517 8.02 0.79 -23.10
N PHE A 518 7.36 1.12 -22.00
CA PHE A 518 7.99 1.15 -20.68
C PHE A 518 8.33 -0.26 -20.19
N VAL A 519 9.48 -0.38 -19.55
CA VAL A 519 9.81 -1.48 -18.64
C VAL A 519 9.38 -1.06 -17.24
N TYR A 520 8.66 -1.91 -16.51
CA TYR A 520 8.31 -1.66 -15.12
C TYR A 520 9.11 -2.59 -14.22
N VAL A 521 9.71 -2.03 -13.17
CA VAL A 521 10.53 -2.78 -12.22
C VAL A 521 10.13 -2.47 -10.79
N LEU A 522 9.98 -3.53 -10.01
CA LEU A 522 9.79 -3.49 -8.57
C LEU A 522 11.12 -3.90 -7.91
N ALA A 523 11.75 -2.99 -7.17
CA ALA A 523 12.96 -3.28 -6.41
C ALA A 523 12.60 -3.67 -4.97
N HIS A 524 13.10 -4.84 -4.54
CA HIS A 524 12.85 -5.41 -3.21
C HIS A 524 13.98 -5.00 -2.24
N ILE A 525 14.07 -3.71 -1.97
CA ILE A 525 15.17 -3.08 -1.24
C ILE A 525 15.08 -3.29 0.27
N ARG A 526 16.21 -3.11 0.98
CA ARG A 526 16.25 -3.16 2.45
C ARG A 526 15.30 -2.13 3.09
N GLY A 527 14.80 -2.48 4.27
CA GLY A 527 13.70 -1.80 4.94
C GLY A 527 12.35 -2.48 4.74
N GLY A 528 12.20 -3.31 3.65
CA GLY A 528 11.19 -4.36 3.55
C GLY A 528 11.62 -5.64 4.26
N GLN A 529 10.83 -6.72 4.14
CA GLN A 529 11.16 -8.05 4.69
C GLN A 529 11.34 -9.12 3.61
N GLU A 530 11.54 -8.74 2.36
CA GLU A 530 11.58 -9.66 1.22
C GLU A 530 12.62 -10.78 1.38
N MET A 531 13.73 -10.48 2.05
CA MET A 531 14.79 -11.45 2.35
C MET A 531 14.81 -11.90 3.82
N GLY A 532 13.71 -11.70 4.55
CA GLY A 532 13.57 -12.02 5.96
C GLY A 532 13.78 -10.82 6.89
N ARG A 533 13.79 -11.07 8.21
CA ARG A 533 13.84 -10.03 9.24
C ARG A 533 15.10 -9.15 9.18
N GLU A 534 16.25 -9.75 8.91
CA GLU A 534 17.51 -9.00 8.80
C GLU A 534 17.45 -7.96 7.67
N TRP A 535 16.66 -8.21 6.60
CA TRP A 535 16.49 -7.26 5.50
C TRP A 535 15.79 -5.96 5.95
N TYR A 536 14.85 -6.09 6.87
CA TYR A 536 14.20 -4.96 7.51
C TYR A 536 15.16 -4.23 8.47
N ASP A 537 15.79 -4.96 9.37
CA ASP A 537 16.68 -4.37 10.38
C ASP A 537 17.89 -3.65 9.75
N ASP A 538 18.37 -4.13 8.61
CA ASP A 538 19.44 -3.50 7.82
C ASP A 538 18.97 -2.27 7.00
N GLY A 539 17.70 -1.91 7.05
CA GLY A 539 17.12 -0.80 6.30
C GLY A 539 16.35 0.21 7.13
N LYS A 540 16.50 0.21 8.47
CA LYS A 540 15.86 1.16 9.38
C LYS A 540 16.82 1.83 10.33
N MET A 541 16.35 2.83 11.09
CA MET A 541 17.14 3.54 12.09
C MET A 541 18.50 3.99 11.50
N MET A 542 19.61 3.66 12.17
CA MET A 542 20.96 4.01 11.76
C MET A 542 21.44 3.29 10.49
N ASN A 543 20.65 2.37 9.95
CA ASN A 543 20.90 1.66 8.69
C ASN A 543 20.06 2.18 7.51
N LYS A 544 19.21 3.20 7.72
CA LYS A 544 18.23 3.67 6.73
C LYS A 544 18.81 4.02 5.36
N LYS A 545 20.05 4.53 5.30
CA LYS A 545 20.72 4.84 4.03
C LYS A 545 20.95 3.62 3.13
N ASN A 546 20.95 2.40 3.67
CA ASN A 546 21.03 1.19 2.86
C ASN A 546 19.82 1.06 1.92
N THR A 547 18.63 1.46 2.37
CA THR A 547 17.42 1.52 1.53
C THR A 547 17.65 2.36 0.27
N PHE A 548 18.21 3.55 0.43
CA PHE A 548 18.45 4.49 -0.67
C PHE A 548 19.56 4.00 -1.61
N ASN A 549 20.60 3.46 -1.03
CA ASN A 549 21.71 2.89 -1.78
C ASN A 549 21.27 1.69 -2.62
N ASP A 550 20.48 0.77 -2.06
CA ASP A 550 19.95 -0.39 -2.78
C ASP A 550 19.12 0.05 -4.00
N PHE A 551 18.28 1.08 -3.86
CA PHE A 551 17.46 1.59 -4.96
C PHE A 551 18.31 2.20 -6.09
N ILE A 552 19.33 3.00 -5.74
CA ILE A 552 20.28 3.56 -6.71
C ILE A 552 21.03 2.43 -7.43
N ASP A 553 21.54 1.44 -6.67
CA ASP A 553 22.31 0.33 -7.21
C ASP A 553 21.45 -0.57 -8.12
N CYS A 554 20.15 -0.72 -7.82
CA CYS A 554 19.19 -1.37 -8.70
C CYS A 554 19.02 -0.60 -10.04
N ALA A 555 18.92 0.72 -10.01
CA ALA A 555 18.82 1.53 -11.23
C ALA A 555 20.09 1.42 -12.09
N GLU A 556 21.28 1.48 -11.47
CA GLU A 556 22.56 1.30 -12.16
C GLU A 556 22.71 -0.11 -12.74
N PHE A 557 22.23 -1.14 -12.03
CA PHE A 557 22.15 -2.51 -12.54
C PHE A 557 21.28 -2.58 -13.80
N LEU A 558 20.09 -2.01 -13.80
CA LEU A 558 19.15 -2.05 -14.91
C LEU A 558 19.68 -1.31 -16.15
N ILE A 559 20.43 -0.22 -15.95
CA ILE A 559 21.14 0.48 -17.05
C ILE A 559 22.25 -0.42 -17.61
N ARG A 560 23.06 -1.02 -16.76
CA ARG A 560 24.17 -1.91 -17.18
C ARG A 560 23.66 -3.13 -17.95
N GLU A 561 22.54 -3.71 -17.52
CA GLU A 561 21.89 -4.85 -18.19
C GLU A 561 21.03 -4.42 -19.40
N LYS A 562 21.07 -3.13 -19.77
CA LYS A 562 20.41 -2.54 -20.95
C LYS A 562 18.87 -2.69 -20.97
N TYR A 563 18.24 -2.77 -19.82
CA TYR A 563 16.77 -2.60 -19.76
C TYR A 563 16.36 -1.16 -20.08
N THR A 564 17.25 -0.22 -19.83
CA THR A 564 17.10 1.21 -20.08
C THR A 564 18.48 1.87 -20.22
N SER A 565 18.51 3.18 -20.42
CA SER A 565 19.74 3.98 -20.39
C SER A 565 19.54 5.27 -19.57
N LYS A 566 20.66 5.93 -19.26
CA LYS A 566 20.63 7.24 -18.59
C LYS A 566 19.79 8.22 -19.45
N GLY A 567 18.89 8.93 -18.81
CA GLY A 567 17.93 9.82 -19.49
C GLY A 567 16.53 9.21 -19.70
N HIS A 568 16.38 7.90 -19.48
CA HIS A 568 15.11 7.17 -19.63
C HIS A 568 14.72 6.42 -18.34
N VAL A 569 15.36 6.74 -17.20
CA VAL A 569 15.07 6.14 -15.90
C VAL A 569 14.12 7.03 -15.11
N TYR A 570 13.03 6.46 -14.68
CA TYR A 570 12.02 7.09 -13.84
C TYR A 570 11.92 6.39 -12.50
N ALA A 571 11.73 7.14 -11.43
CA ALA A 571 11.57 6.63 -10.08
C ALA A 571 10.18 6.97 -9.53
N MET A 572 9.54 6.05 -8.82
CA MET A 572 8.26 6.28 -8.16
C MET A 572 8.21 5.62 -6.79
N GLY A 573 7.63 6.34 -5.82
CA GLY A 573 7.37 5.83 -4.48
C GLY A 573 6.41 6.72 -3.71
N GLY A 574 5.70 6.14 -2.74
CA GLY A 574 4.71 6.84 -1.93
C GLY A 574 4.98 6.72 -0.43
N SER A 575 4.56 7.73 0.36
CA SER A 575 4.69 7.72 1.83
C SER A 575 6.17 7.62 2.25
N ALA A 576 6.56 6.58 2.96
CA ALA A 576 7.96 6.24 3.21
C ALA A 576 8.77 5.98 1.92
N GLY A 577 8.11 5.43 0.87
CA GLY A 577 8.68 5.39 -0.49
C GLY A 577 8.84 6.77 -1.11
N GLY A 578 8.07 7.77 -0.65
CA GLY A 578 8.26 9.18 -0.98
C GLY A 578 9.49 9.79 -0.31
N LEU A 579 9.82 9.38 0.91
CA LEU A 579 11.13 9.67 1.52
C LEU A 579 12.27 9.12 0.66
N LEU A 580 12.14 7.86 0.22
CA LEU A 580 13.09 7.25 -0.71
C LEU A 580 13.26 8.13 -1.96
N MET A 581 12.14 8.59 -2.57
CA MET A 581 12.19 9.47 -3.76
C MET A 581 12.94 10.77 -3.48
N GLY A 582 12.65 11.44 -2.36
CA GLY A 582 13.34 12.66 -1.97
C GLY A 582 14.84 12.45 -1.70
N ALA A 583 15.21 11.38 -1.00
CA ALA A 583 16.58 11.05 -0.69
C ALA A 583 17.41 10.74 -1.94
N VAL A 584 16.91 9.86 -2.85
CA VAL A 584 17.65 9.51 -4.06
C VAL A 584 17.72 10.66 -5.07
N THR A 585 16.74 11.56 -5.05
CA THR A 585 16.76 12.82 -5.81
C THR A 585 17.91 13.72 -5.35
N ASN A 586 18.13 13.83 -4.05
CA ASN A 586 19.27 14.60 -3.50
C ASN A 586 20.62 13.89 -3.73
N MET A 587 20.68 12.55 -3.59
CA MET A 587 21.91 11.77 -3.67
C MET A 587 22.41 11.61 -5.12
N ARG A 588 21.52 11.38 -6.06
CA ARG A 588 21.84 11.10 -7.47
C ARG A 588 20.85 11.77 -8.42
N PRO A 589 20.78 13.11 -8.43
CA PRO A 589 19.87 13.84 -9.32
C PRO A 589 20.14 13.60 -10.81
N ASP A 590 21.36 13.20 -11.15
CA ASP A 590 21.81 12.91 -12.51
C ASP A 590 21.28 11.59 -13.08
N LEU A 591 20.75 10.72 -12.23
CA LEU A 591 20.32 9.37 -12.62
C LEU A 591 18.90 9.34 -13.18
N TRP A 592 18.03 10.26 -12.73
CA TRP A 592 16.60 10.24 -12.99
C TRP A 592 16.21 11.27 -14.06
N ASN A 593 15.45 10.85 -15.08
CA ASN A 593 14.78 11.77 -15.98
C ASN A 593 13.53 12.38 -15.34
N GLY A 594 12.80 11.57 -14.57
CA GLY A 594 11.65 12.02 -13.81
C GLY A 594 11.45 11.22 -12.53
N VAL A 595 10.90 11.90 -11.52
CA VAL A 595 10.58 11.32 -10.21
C VAL A 595 9.11 11.60 -9.88
N VAL A 596 8.39 10.57 -9.42
CA VAL A 596 7.03 10.69 -8.89
C VAL A 596 7.06 10.40 -7.41
N ALA A 597 6.79 11.40 -6.59
CA ALA A 597 6.73 11.29 -5.13
C ALA A 597 5.28 11.50 -4.66
N GLN A 598 4.66 10.42 -4.19
CA GLN A 598 3.27 10.43 -3.73
C GLN A 598 3.21 10.54 -2.21
N VAL A 599 2.42 11.49 -1.69
CA VAL A 599 2.26 11.73 -0.24
C VAL A 599 3.59 11.60 0.53
N PRO A 600 4.67 12.27 0.08
CA PRO A 600 6.03 11.92 0.45
C PRO A 600 6.42 12.44 1.84
N TYR A 601 7.03 11.57 2.65
CA TYR A 601 7.62 11.90 3.94
C TYR A 601 9.01 12.51 3.74
N VAL A 602 9.08 13.84 3.64
CA VAL A 602 10.30 14.56 3.19
C VAL A 602 10.88 15.56 4.18
N ASP A 603 10.19 15.85 5.28
CA ASP A 603 10.69 16.76 6.34
C ASP A 603 10.88 15.99 7.66
N VAL A 604 11.78 15.02 7.61
CA VAL A 604 11.98 14.02 8.67
C VAL A 604 12.25 14.67 10.03
N ILE A 605 13.14 15.68 10.08
CA ILE A 605 13.53 16.29 11.35
C ILE A 605 12.40 17.10 11.97
N THR A 606 11.66 17.89 11.20
CA THR A 606 10.54 18.67 11.74
C THR A 606 9.46 17.74 12.29
N THR A 607 9.09 16.72 11.52
CA THR A 607 8.04 15.77 11.91
C THR A 607 8.45 14.97 13.13
N MET A 608 9.65 14.39 13.14
CA MET A 608 10.10 13.57 14.26
C MET A 608 10.40 14.37 15.54
N SER A 609 10.61 15.70 15.43
CA SER A 609 10.87 16.56 16.59
C SER A 609 9.61 17.08 17.28
N ASP A 610 8.44 16.93 16.69
CA ASP A 610 7.16 17.40 17.25
C ASP A 610 6.23 16.22 17.58
N PRO A 611 6.19 15.75 18.84
CA PRO A 611 5.30 14.65 19.25
C PRO A 611 3.80 14.98 19.12
N GLY A 612 3.44 16.24 18.88
CA GLY A 612 2.08 16.67 18.55
C GLY A 612 1.67 16.44 17.08
N ILE A 613 2.62 16.11 16.21
CA ILE A 613 2.31 15.67 14.84
C ILE A 613 1.79 14.23 14.88
N PRO A 614 0.68 13.92 14.16
CA PRO A 614 0.11 12.59 14.16
C PRO A 614 1.13 11.48 13.92
N LEU A 615 1.02 10.39 14.68
CA LEU A 615 1.79 9.15 14.62
C LEU A 615 3.28 9.26 15.03
N THR A 616 3.85 10.45 15.15
CA THR A 616 5.30 10.68 15.36
C THR A 616 5.91 9.81 16.46
N THR A 617 5.26 9.72 17.62
CA THR A 617 5.82 8.97 18.75
C THR A 617 5.91 7.46 18.49
N GLY A 618 4.99 6.91 17.69
CA GLY A 618 5.01 5.51 17.25
C GLY A 618 6.14 5.19 16.25
N GLU A 619 6.72 6.21 15.63
CA GLU A 619 7.66 6.08 14.53
C GLU A 619 9.14 6.11 14.95
N TYR A 620 9.43 6.38 16.24
CA TYR A 620 10.82 6.55 16.71
C TYR A 620 11.70 5.31 16.49
N LEU A 621 11.14 4.11 16.46
CA LEU A 621 11.89 2.88 16.23
C LEU A 621 12.02 2.48 14.75
N GLU A 622 11.40 3.25 13.87
CA GLU A 622 11.62 3.13 12.42
C GLU A 622 12.66 4.14 11.92
N TRP A 623 12.55 5.40 12.36
CA TRP A 623 13.35 6.50 11.83
C TRP A 623 14.48 6.95 12.76
N GLY A 624 14.22 6.95 14.04
CA GLY A 624 15.06 7.48 15.11
C GLY A 624 14.33 8.52 15.96
N ASN A 625 14.82 8.76 17.16
CA ASN A 625 14.32 9.77 18.08
C ASN A 625 15.24 10.99 18.08
N PRO A 626 14.79 12.18 17.63
CA PRO A 626 15.62 13.40 17.59
C PRO A 626 16.12 13.87 18.95
N ALA A 627 15.53 13.38 20.07
CA ALA A 627 16.07 13.63 21.41
C ALA A 627 17.47 13.02 21.60
N ASN A 628 17.80 11.99 20.83
CA ASN A 628 19.13 11.37 20.81
C ASN A 628 20.02 12.08 19.77
N LYS A 629 21.15 12.62 20.22
CA LYS A 629 22.03 13.41 19.37
C LYS A 629 22.50 12.67 18.11
N GLU A 630 22.90 11.41 18.26
CA GLU A 630 23.40 10.59 17.16
C GLU A 630 22.30 10.31 16.12
N GLU A 631 21.11 9.93 16.58
CA GLU A 631 19.96 9.66 15.72
C GLU A 631 19.48 10.93 15.00
N TYR A 632 19.47 12.08 15.71
CA TYR A 632 19.16 13.38 15.10
C TYR A 632 20.05 13.68 13.90
N PHE A 633 21.39 13.62 14.08
CA PHE A 633 22.32 13.94 12.99
C PHE A 633 22.27 12.91 11.88
N TYR A 634 22.02 11.64 12.20
CA TYR A 634 21.85 10.62 11.18
C TYR A 634 20.60 10.88 10.34
N MET A 635 19.46 11.11 10.96
CA MET A 635 18.21 11.47 10.23
C MET A 635 18.40 12.74 9.41
N LYS A 636 19.00 13.80 9.97
CA LYS A 636 19.28 15.04 9.25
C LYS A 636 20.13 14.79 8.01
N SER A 637 21.07 13.84 8.05
CA SER A 637 21.97 13.54 6.95
C SER A 637 21.30 12.92 5.72
N TYR A 638 20.03 12.52 5.81
CA TYR A 638 19.26 12.03 4.68
C TYR A 638 17.87 12.70 4.51
N SER A 639 17.41 13.47 5.47
CA SER A 639 16.13 14.19 5.39
C SER A 639 16.05 15.02 4.11
N PRO A 640 15.12 14.74 3.18
CA PRO A 640 15.11 15.38 1.88
C PRO A 640 15.04 16.90 1.95
N TYR A 641 14.18 17.44 2.83
CA TYR A 641 14.01 18.88 3.01
C TYR A 641 15.31 19.54 3.48
N ASP A 642 16.02 18.91 4.41
CA ASP A 642 17.23 19.46 5.00
C ASP A 642 18.43 19.43 4.05
N ASN A 643 18.44 18.53 3.07
CA ASN A 643 19.52 18.31 2.11
C ASN A 643 19.24 18.86 0.71
N VAL A 644 18.29 19.79 0.57
CA VAL A 644 18.13 20.56 -0.67
C VAL A 644 19.29 21.54 -0.81
N GLU A 645 19.99 21.48 -1.93
CA GLU A 645 21.18 22.28 -2.25
C GLU A 645 21.02 23.00 -3.59
N ALA A 646 21.89 23.99 -3.85
CA ALA A 646 21.95 24.68 -5.14
C ALA A 646 22.57 23.78 -6.21
N LYS A 647 21.76 22.95 -6.86
CA LYS A 647 22.18 22.02 -7.93
C LYS A 647 21.06 21.75 -8.92
N ALA A 648 21.37 21.04 -10.00
CA ALA A 648 20.35 20.57 -10.94
C ALA A 648 19.58 19.37 -10.36
N TYR A 649 18.24 19.38 -10.53
CA TYR A 649 17.33 18.33 -10.10
C TYR A 649 16.59 17.74 -11.32
N PRO A 650 16.09 16.49 -11.24
CA PRO A 650 15.26 15.90 -12.29
C PRO A 650 13.90 16.62 -12.42
N ASN A 651 13.10 16.23 -13.41
CA ASN A 651 11.69 16.59 -13.44
C ASN A 651 10.96 15.85 -12.30
N ILE A 652 10.08 16.54 -11.55
CA ILE A 652 9.42 15.93 -10.39
C ILE A 652 7.92 16.23 -10.42
N LEU A 653 7.11 15.19 -10.22
CA LEU A 653 5.69 15.29 -9.90
C LEU A 653 5.48 14.84 -8.46
N ILE A 654 4.92 15.72 -7.64
CA ILE A 654 4.58 15.46 -6.25
C ILE A 654 3.07 15.51 -6.09
N THR A 655 2.49 14.54 -5.39
CA THR A 655 1.06 14.53 -5.05
C THR A 655 0.87 14.41 -3.54
N THR A 656 -0.15 15.06 -2.98
CA THR A 656 -0.51 14.97 -1.56
C THR A 656 -2.01 15.15 -1.34
N GLY A 657 -2.48 14.90 -0.12
CA GLY A 657 -3.84 15.19 0.32
C GLY A 657 -3.84 16.23 1.45
N LEU A 658 -4.74 17.21 1.40
CA LEU A 658 -4.85 18.23 2.44
C LEU A 658 -5.17 17.63 3.81
N HIS A 659 -6.00 16.57 3.83
CA HIS A 659 -6.45 15.89 5.05
C HIS A 659 -5.57 14.71 5.46
N ASP A 660 -4.36 14.61 4.91
CA ASP A 660 -3.44 13.51 5.23
C ASP A 660 -3.16 13.44 6.73
N SER A 661 -3.41 12.27 7.31
CA SER A 661 -3.25 11.98 8.74
C SER A 661 -1.99 11.19 9.06
N GLN A 662 -1.22 10.80 8.02
CA GLN A 662 0.00 9.99 8.17
C GLN A 662 1.24 10.79 7.80
N VAL A 663 1.21 11.47 6.65
CA VAL A 663 2.27 12.38 6.19
C VAL A 663 1.64 13.72 5.90
N GLN A 664 1.94 14.72 6.70
CA GLN A 664 1.26 16.01 6.64
C GLN A 664 1.52 16.72 5.30
N TYR A 665 0.48 17.34 4.73
CA TYR A 665 0.53 18.08 3.46
C TYR A 665 1.66 19.12 3.40
N PHE A 666 2.06 19.69 4.54
CA PHE A 666 3.07 20.74 4.59
C PHE A 666 4.48 20.25 4.26
N GLU A 667 4.78 18.97 4.50
CA GLU A 667 6.10 18.43 4.18
C GLU A 667 6.43 18.56 2.70
N PRO A 668 5.63 18.01 1.76
CA PRO A 668 5.87 18.23 0.34
C PRO A 668 5.71 19.68 -0.09
N ALA A 669 4.80 20.47 0.51
CA ALA A 669 4.61 21.88 0.17
C ALA A 669 5.88 22.70 0.46
N LYS A 670 6.48 22.53 1.63
CA LYS A 670 7.73 23.14 2.02
C LYS A 670 8.89 22.68 1.13
N TRP A 671 8.95 21.39 0.85
CA TRP A 671 10.00 20.80 0.02
C TRP A 671 9.99 21.37 -1.39
N VAL A 672 8.82 21.49 -2.03
CA VAL A 672 8.65 22.13 -3.34
C VAL A 672 9.10 23.58 -3.33
N ALA A 673 8.67 24.36 -2.34
CA ALA A 673 9.05 25.78 -2.21
C ALA A 673 10.58 25.94 -2.11
N LYS A 674 11.24 25.12 -1.26
CA LYS A 674 12.70 25.16 -1.08
C LYS A 674 13.45 24.66 -2.32
N MET A 675 12.98 23.58 -2.97
CA MET A 675 13.62 23.09 -4.19
C MET A 675 13.58 24.13 -5.31
N ARG A 676 12.44 24.79 -5.54
CA ARG A 676 12.32 25.83 -6.58
C ARG A 676 13.21 27.03 -6.29
N GLU A 677 13.42 27.38 -5.03
CA GLU A 677 14.36 28.42 -4.64
C GLU A 677 15.80 28.06 -4.95
N MET A 678 16.18 26.80 -4.74
CA MET A 678 17.58 26.35 -4.74
C MET A 678 18.04 25.79 -6.08
N LYS A 679 17.13 25.20 -6.89
CA LYS A 679 17.50 24.52 -8.15
C LYS A 679 18.18 25.46 -9.16
N THR A 680 19.16 24.92 -9.89
CA THR A 680 19.94 25.65 -10.90
C THR A 680 19.58 25.28 -12.36
N ASP A 681 18.69 24.32 -12.55
CA ASP A 681 18.22 23.81 -13.82
C ASP A 681 16.87 24.41 -14.25
N LYS A 682 16.34 23.97 -15.39
CA LYS A 682 15.02 24.35 -15.92
C LYS A 682 13.98 23.23 -15.85
N ASN A 683 14.32 22.10 -15.25
CA ASN A 683 13.42 20.95 -15.12
C ASN A 683 12.18 21.32 -14.31
N ILE A 684 11.10 20.62 -14.57
CA ILE A 684 9.77 20.96 -14.05
C ILE A 684 9.54 20.32 -12.69
N ILE A 685 9.04 21.09 -11.73
CA ILE A 685 8.54 20.60 -10.45
C ILE A 685 7.06 20.92 -10.38
N LEU A 686 6.22 19.89 -10.38
CA LEU A 686 4.76 19.94 -10.28
C LEU A 686 4.32 19.46 -8.91
N PHE A 687 3.39 20.19 -8.29
CA PHE A 687 2.83 19.82 -6.99
C PHE A 687 1.31 19.86 -7.02
N LYS A 688 0.66 18.68 -6.88
CA LYS A 688 -0.79 18.52 -6.90
C LYS A 688 -1.29 18.12 -5.51
N THR A 689 -2.21 18.91 -4.95
CA THR A 689 -2.88 18.62 -3.69
C THR A 689 -4.34 18.22 -3.93
N ASN A 690 -4.75 17.06 -3.46
CA ASN A 690 -6.16 16.73 -3.34
C ASN A 690 -6.74 17.46 -2.12
N MET A 691 -7.60 18.43 -2.35
CA MET A 691 -8.15 19.30 -1.29
C MET A 691 -9.21 18.62 -0.42
N GLU A 692 -9.70 17.45 -0.83
CA GLU A 692 -10.81 16.72 -0.18
C GLU A 692 -10.40 15.37 0.39
N ALA A 693 -9.17 14.93 0.17
CA ALA A 693 -8.69 13.62 0.57
C ALA A 693 -7.42 13.70 1.43
N GLY A 694 -7.11 12.59 2.09
CA GLY A 694 -5.90 12.39 2.87
C GLY A 694 -4.92 11.43 2.21
N HIS A 695 -4.24 10.61 3.01
CA HIS A 695 -3.13 9.74 2.60
C HIS A 695 -3.49 8.73 1.50
N GLY A 696 -4.70 8.20 1.51
CA GLY A 696 -5.16 7.23 0.52
C GLY A 696 -5.63 7.83 -0.81
N GLY A 697 -5.59 9.16 -0.97
CA GLY A 697 -6.09 9.85 -2.15
C GLY A 697 -7.62 9.89 -2.24
N ALA A 698 -8.16 10.10 -3.43
CA ALA A 698 -9.59 10.20 -3.66
C ALA A 698 -10.31 8.87 -3.36
N SER A 699 -11.48 8.94 -2.72
CA SER A 699 -12.34 7.77 -2.53
C SER A 699 -13.11 7.41 -3.80
N GLY A 700 -13.38 6.11 -3.96
CA GLY A 700 -14.10 5.58 -5.10
C GLY A 700 -13.19 5.13 -6.23
N ARG A 701 -13.56 3.97 -6.83
CA ARG A 701 -12.72 3.24 -7.79
C ARG A 701 -12.41 3.99 -9.09
N PHE A 702 -13.27 4.94 -9.50
CA PHE A 702 -13.05 5.70 -10.74
C PHE A 702 -12.33 7.04 -10.49
N LYS A 703 -12.64 7.73 -9.39
CA LYS A 703 -12.02 9.03 -9.08
C LYS A 703 -10.51 8.89 -8.85
N ALA A 704 -10.07 7.81 -8.23
CA ALA A 704 -8.65 7.51 -8.04
C ALA A 704 -7.86 7.34 -9.35
N LEU A 705 -8.52 6.99 -10.46
CA LEU A 705 -7.85 6.86 -11.77
C LEU A 705 -7.41 8.21 -12.36
N GLU A 706 -7.97 9.33 -11.90
CA GLU A 706 -7.55 10.66 -12.34
C GLU A 706 -6.11 10.97 -11.94
N ASP A 707 -5.71 10.53 -10.74
CA ASP A 707 -4.33 10.68 -10.25
C ASP A 707 -3.38 9.75 -11.04
N VAL A 708 -3.79 8.52 -11.35
CA VAL A 708 -3.01 7.61 -12.20
C VAL A 708 -2.83 8.19 -13.60
N ALA A 709 -3.89 8.75 -14.19
CA ALA A 709 -3.83 9.38 -15.51
C ALA A 709 -2.92 10.61 -15.53
N LEU A 710 -2.88 11.39 -14.44
CA LEU A 710 -1.96 12.53 -14.29
C LEU A 710 -0.50 12.04 -14.25
N ILE A 711 -0.21 11.03 -13.42
CA ILE A 711 1.14 10.47 -13.28
C ILE A 711 1.62 9.91 -14.62
N TYR A 712 0.80 9.11 -15.29
CA TYR A 712 1.20 8.52 -16.57
C TYR A 712 1.34 9.57 -17.67
N ALA A 713 0.45 10.56 -17.73
CA ALA A 713 0.60 11.68 -18.66
C ALA A 713 1.90 12.46 -18.44
N PHE A 714 2.30 12.68 -17.18
CA PHE A 714 3.58 13.30 -16.84
C PHE A 714 4.76 12.49 -17.36
N LEU A 715 4.81 11.18 -17.05
CA LEU A 715 5.89 10.28 -17.48
C LEU A 715 5.97 10.21 -19.02
N PHE A 716 4.84 10.05 -19.70
CA PHE A 716 4.78 10.00 -21.16
C PHE A 716 5.18 11.33 -21.81
N SER A 717 4.80 12.46 -21.22
CA SER A 717 5.18 13.79 -21.72
C SER A 717 6.69 14.00 -21.70
N LEU A 718 7.40 13.42 -20.72
CA LEU A 718 8.87 13.49 -20.63
C LEU A 718 9.56 12.62 -21.70
N GLU A 719 8.89 11.59 -22.22
CA GLU A 719 9.35 10.75 -23.33
C GLU A 719 8.80 11.23 -24.69
N GLY A 720 8.07 12.35 -24.73
CA GLY A 720 7.44 12.81 -25.97
C GLY A 720 6.27 11.98 -26.46
N ILE A 721 5.75 11.05 -25.65
CA ILE A 721 4.61 10.19 -25.97
C ILE A 721 3.31 10.98 -25.71
N THR A 722 2.48 11.13 -26.73
CA THR A 722 1.26 11.97 -26.68
C THR A 722 -0.03 11.24 -27.02
N SER A 723 0.02 9.89 -27.24
CA SER A 723 -1.13 9.06 -27.61
C SER A 723 -1.08 7.66 -26.99
#